data_c077c1199348910ec84806e0910fa264
#
_entry.id   c077c1199348910ec84806e0910fa264
#
_cell.length_a   1.000
_cell.length_b   1.000
_cell.length_c   1.000
_cell.angle_alpha   90.00
_cell.angle_beta   90.00
_cell.angle_gamma   90.00
#
_symmetry.space_group_name_H-M   'P 1'
#
loop_
_entity.id
_entity.type
_entity.pdbx_description
1 polymer ?
#
loop_
_entity_poly.entity_id
_entity_poly.type
_entity_poly.pdbx_seq_one_letter_code
_entity_poly.pdbx_strand_id
1 'polypeptide(L)'
;MKRALKWLSIALAVLLAIGIAAPYMSGNRFAPRIRTALENALGRKVEMGAIHFSLFAGPGFSIDNVTIHENPAIGIEPIAYVGSLEAVPRLSSLFGGPLEFASIRLDDASINIAKTGGPSEPGRWNFEALLTRSVIRAIPEVHVRSGRINFKFGDTKSVFYLTNTDLDISPPSRSSAIWEVNFTGEPARTDKPARGLGEFSAHGHWNQSHGGRLNLDVRLEQSPLSEIVALVHGFDAGVHGVVSARMHLAGPLDNIGIAGNMDIEGVHRWDRMPPYGQSWPLRLSGKLNVPAQIIELESTTAGGETLPLAVRFRCSDYLSQPHWGVSLNWNRFPAGPVLELARNMGADVPRRLNMTGSLDGVLGYSGEGSVQGNLVFHDASAAMPDSPPIRAREAHLVFGNGHAVLQPAQVLTAKDEVAQLQADYNLKDGSLDIGISTEGMHVASLRAQSALAAIPWLDQVASGIWKGQLQYQIGPQPRVAQIPPTLVPAKSGWSGAIDLADASFRLPGLAEPLAVKTASAHIDGARVTLDHMRAHAGQIAIQGDYRYEPQMARPHRLRVHIAEADAVEIERLLMPALHHSRGLLARALSLGRPTLPEWLTGRHLDANLQIDLLHVGGEDVRDIRTHLVWDSAKAEFSNFQANLDGGHVTGALAVGLRGAHPTYRLQAHAAGVEWKSGKVDADTVLESSGVGLELLAHLHSKGTFTARGVEMDALPDLESVSGSYALTWAQTAPVLRFTDLQLVSGDDTYTGQGSTQPDGGLLFQLTSGTKEMRMRGTLASLRVDQPVAQ
;
A
#
# COMPACT_ATOMS: atom_id res chain seq x y z
N MET A 1 -29.81 -13.07 83.78
CA MET A 1 -29.64 -12.75 82.36
C MET A 1 -30.43 -11.56 81.82
N LYS A 2 -31.78 -11.48 82.05
CA LYS A 2 -32.62 -10.38 81.46
C LYS A 2 -32.24 -8.95 81.95
N ARG A 3 -31.76 -8.79 83.19
CA ARG A 3 -31.34 -7.47 83.71
C ARG A 3 -29.97 -7.05 83.11
N ALA A 4 -29.03 -7.94 82.96
CA ALA A 4 -27.71 -7.68 82.34
C ALA A 4 -27.87 -7.29 80.89
N LEU A 5 -28.74 -7.96 80.11
CA LEU A 5 -29.05 -7.65 78.70
C LEU A 5 -29.69 -6.26 78.52
N LYS A 6 -30.54 -5.87 79.48
CA LYS A 6 -31.17 -4.53 79.48
C LYS A 6 -30.14 -3.41 79.73
N TRP A 7 -29.27 -3.62 80.70
CA TRP A 7 -28.18 -2.65 80.94
C TRP A 7 -27.15 -2.60 79.75
N LEU A 8 -26.89 -3.73 79.13
CA LEU A 8 -26.07 -3.76 77.94
C LEU A 8 -26.71 -3.00 76.75
N SER A 9 -28.01 -3.18 76.54
CA SER A 9 -28.72 -2.46 75.47
C SER A 9 -28.83 -0.96 75.75
N ILE A 10 -29.03 -0.53 77.02
CA ILE A 10 -28.97 0.88 77.38
C ILE A 10 -27.58 1.47 77.19
N ALA A 11 -26.54 0.77 77.62
CA ALA A 11 -25.14 1.21 77.38
C ALA A 11 -24.80 1.34 75.88
N LEU A 12 -25.27 0.39 75.10
CA LEU A 12 -25.06 0.43 73.59
C LEU A 12 -25.84 1.61 72.98
N ALA A 13 -27.09 1.85 73.43
CA ALA A 13 -27.87 2.98 72.91
C ALA A 13 -27.27 4.35 73.32
N VAL A 14 -26.73 4.45 74.56
CA VAL A 14 -26.03 5.65 75.01
C VAL A 14 -24.76 5.87 74.25
N LEU A 15 -23.98 4.83 74.01
CA LEU A 15 -22.75 4.89 73.16
C LEU A 15 -23.07 5.31 71.72
N LEU A 16 -24.17 4.80 71.15
CA LEU A 16 -24.64 5.15 69.84
C LEU A 16 -25.14 6.63 69.76
N ALA A 17 -25.89 7.08 70.79
CA ALA A 17 -26.31 8.47 70.89
C ALA A 17 -25.12 9.43 71.06
N ILE A 18 -24.11 9.07 71.85
CA ILE A 18 -22.87 9.85 72.00
C ILE A 18 -22.10 9.86 70.65
N GLY A 19 -22.04 8.75 69.94
CA GLY A 19 -21.42 8.63 68.66
C GLY A 19 -22.05 9.57 67.63
N ILE A 20 -23.38 9.67 67.62
CA ILE A 20 -24.09 10.55 66.68
C ILE A 20 -23.93 12.04 67.10
N ALA A 21 -23.86 12.36 68.39
CA ALA A 21 -23.70 13.72 68.85
C ALA A 21 -22.25 14.25 68.79
N ALA A 22 -21.27 13.38 68.87
CA ALA A 22 -19.87 13.77 68.96
C ALA A 22 -19.39 14.66 67.80
N PRO A 23 -19.75 14.46 66.49
CA PRO A 23 -19.34 15.31 65.39
C PRO A 23 -19.85 16.75 65.52
N TYR A 24 -20.93 17.01 66.29
CA TYR A 24 -21.48 18.32 66.54
C TYR A 24 -20.86 19.03 67.74
N MET A 25 -20.01 18.36 68.52
CA MET A 25 -19.29 18.94 69.66
C MET A 25 -17.98 19.56 69.22
N SER A 26 -17.80 20.86 69.37
CA SER A 26 -16.56 21.56 69.06
C SER A 26 -15.41 21.10 69.99
N GLY A 27 -14.34 20.66 69.37
CA GLY A 27 -13.09 20.26 69.99
C GLY A 27 -12.06 21.40 70.11
N ASN A 28 -12.42 22.64 69.69
CA ASN A 28 -11.51 23.80 69.58
C ASN A 28 -10.72 24.12 70.83
N ARG A 29 -11.24 23.82 72.00
CA ARG A 29 -10.54 24.05 73.32
C ARG A 29 -9.28 23.17 73.43
N PHE A 30 -9.18 22.09 72.66
CA PHE A 30 -8.02 21.20 72.61
C PHE A 30 -7.05 21.52 71.44
N ALA A 31 -7.39 22.52 70.62
CA ALA A 31 -6.60 22.88 69.41
C ALA A 31 -5.11 23.08 69.70
N PRO A 32 -4.65 23.76 70.73
CA PRO A 32 -3.20 23.93 70.99
C PRO A 32 -2.52 22.58 71.29
N ARG A 33 -3.16 21.68 72.06
CA ARG A 33 -2.59 20.36 72.34
C ARG A 33 -2.56 19.44 71.12
N ILE A 34 -3.62 19.46 70.34
CA ILE A 34 -3.73 18.68 69.09
C ILE A 34 -2.70 19.18 68.12
N ARG A 35 -2.59 20.53 67.94
CA ARG A 35 -1.57 21.14 67.08
C ARG A 35 -0.16 20.68 67.47
N THR A 36 0.20 20.84 68.70
CA THR A 36 1.54 20.43 69.16
C THR A 36 1.79 18.96 68.96
N ALA A 37 0.76 18.09 69.18
CA ALA A 37 0.86 16.67 68.96
C ALA A 37 1.03 16.31 67.48
N LEU A 38 0.28 16.95 66.55
CA LEU A 38 0.42 16.76 65.11
C LEU A 38 1.78 17.26 64.64
N GLU A 39 2.22 18.46 65.11
CA GLU A 39 3.50 19.02 64.75
C GLU A 39 4.64 18.10 65.22
N ASN A 40 4.48 17.52 66.39
CA ASN A 40 5.45 16.54 66.89
C ASN A 40 5.44 15.23 66.10
N ALA A 41 4.26 14.74 65.71
CA ALA A 41 4.11 13.52 64.90
C ALA A 41 4.67 13.70 63.48
N LEU A 42 4.27 14.80 62.80
CA LEU A 42 4.62 15.06 61.39
C LEU A 42 5.94 15.82 61.20
N GLY A 43 6.47 16.44 62.29
CA GLY A 43 7.69 17.23 62.27
C GLY A 43 7.62 18.49 61.43
N ARG A 44 6.46 19.02 61.24
CA ARG A 44 6.15 20.21 60.45
C ARG A 44 5.13 21.07 61.19
N LYS A 45 5.12 22.39 60.91
CA LYS A 45 4.04 23.27 61.37
C LYS A 45 2.72 22.86 60.76
N VAL A 46 1.67 22.91 61.59
CA VAL A 46 0.32 22.50 61.16
C VAL A 46 -0.66 23.63 61.43
N GLU A 47 -1.36 24.08 60.39
CA GLU A 47 -2.54 24.93 60.49
C GLU A 47 -3.79 24.09 60.37
N MET A 48 -4.80 24.39 61.16
CA MET A 48 -6.00 23.60 61.30
C MET A 48 -7.24 24.47 61.29
N GLY A 49 -8.31 23.99 60.62
CA GLY A 49 -9.63 24.60 60.70
C GLY A 49 -10.43 24.14 61.90
N ALA A 50 -11.71 23.87 61.72
CA ALA A 50 -12.61 23.43 62.81
C ALA A 50 -12.23 22.02 63.30
N ILE A 51 -12.35 21.82 64.62
CA ILE A 51 -12.07 20.53 65.25
C ILE A 51 -13.36 19.96 65.83
N HIS A 52 -13.65 18.74 65.45
CA HIS A 52 -14.81 17.98 65.92
C HIS A 52 -14.34 16.68 66.61
N PHE A 53 -15.18 16.14 67.50
CA PHE A 53 -14.92 14.81 68.06
C PHE A 53 -15.39 13.72 67.07
N SER A 54 -14.58 12.71 66.80
CA SER A 54 -14.96 11.53 66.04
C SER A 54 -14.98 10.30 66.96
N LEU A 55 -15.99 9.45 66.83
CA LEU A 55 -16.12 8.22 67.56
C LEU A 55 -16.33 6.99 66.66
N PHE A 56 -16.61 7.19 65.38
CA PHE A 56 -16.92 6.07 64.46
C PHE A 56 -15.66 5.26 64.06
N ALA A 57 -14.50 5.90 63.95
CA ALA A 57 -13.23 5.23 63.74
C ALA A 57 -12.45 4.95 65.03
N GLY A 58 -13.10 5.12 66.19
CA GLY A 58 -12.50 5.14 67.51
C GLY A 58 -12.53 6.55 68.13
N PRO A 59 -12.31 6.69 69.44
CA PRO A 59 -12.33 8.00 70.09
C PRO A 59 -11.19 8.86 69.55
N GLY A 60 -11.51 9.89 68.77
CA GLY A 60 -10.55 10.73 68.06
C GLY A 60 -11.05 12.11 67.80
N PHE A 61 -10.31 12.81 66.93
CA PHE A 61 -10.57 14.14 66.47
C PHE A 61 -10.65 14.16 64.96
N SER A 62 -11.68 14.79 64.41
CA SER A 62 -11.80 15.16 62.99
C SER A 62 -11.49 16.64 62.84
N ILE A 63 -10.63 16.99 61.92
CA ILE A 63 -10.10 18.35 61.73
C ILE A 63 -10.26 18.70 60.27
N ASP A 64 -10.99 19.76 60.01
CA ASP A 64 -11.24 20.23 58.63
C ASP A 64 -10.14 21.16 58.16
N ASN A 65 -9.87 21.15 56.86
CA ASN A 65 -8.96 22.05 56.15
C ASN A 65 -7.59 22.17 56.85
N VAL A 66 -6.84 21.07 56.88
CA VAL A 66 -5.49 21.04 57.49
C VAL A 66 -4.42 21.37 56.46
N THR A 67 -3.56 22.30 56.79
CA THR A 67 -2.36 22.64 56.01
C THR A 67 -1.12 22.25 56.80
N ILE A 68 -0.32 21.36 56.21
CA ILE A 68 0.97 20.92 56.74
C ILE A 68 2.06 21.68 56.00
N HIS A 69 2.73 22.60 56.68
CA HIS A 69 3.74 23.47 56.06
C HIS A 69 5.02 22.73 55.76
N GLU A 70 5.70 23.17 54.69
CA GLU A 70 7.03 22.71 54.34
C GLU A 70 8.12 23.43 55.13
N ASN A 71 9.30 22.81 55.22
CA ASN A 71 10.49 23.50 55.71
C ASN A 71 10.87 24.64 54.71
N PRO A 72 10.94 25.90 55.19
CA PRO A 72 11.31 27.04 54.30
C PRO A 72 12.61 26.86 53.50
N ALA A 73 13.52 26.00 54.01
CA ALA A 73 14.75 25.65 53.29
C ALA A 73 14.55 24.72 52.09
N ILE A 74 13.35 24.11 51.98
CA ILE A 74 13.03 23.15 50.86
C ILE A 74 12.07 23.81 49.87
N GLY A 75 11.10 24.59 50.39
CA GLY A 75 10.14 25.22 49.49
C GLY A 75 9.14 26.08 50.27
N ILE A 76 8.37 26.90 49.54
CA ILE A 76 7.35 27.80 50.11
C ILE A 76 5.97 27.11 50.20
N GLU A 77 5.68 26.19 49.27
CA GLU A 77 4.41 25.52 49.24
C GLU A 77 4.31 24.45 50.32
N PRO A 78 3.14 24.32 50.98
CA PRO A 78 2.92 23.28 51.99
C PRO A 78 3.20 21.87 51.47
N ILE A 79 3.67 21.00 52.40
CA ILE A 79 3.88 19.56 52.09
C ILE A 79 2.54 18.85 51.83
N ALA A 80 1.48 19.28 52.50
CA ALA A 80 0.13 18.74 52.23
C ALA A 80 -0.98 19.76 52.52
N TYR A 81 -1.98 19.73 51.68
CA TYR A 81 -3.31 20.24 51.92
C TYR A 81 -4.26 19.05 52.14
N VAL A 82 -5.01 19.03 53.19
CA VAL A 82 -5.87 17.91 53.56
C VAL A 82 -7.30 18.43 53.78
N GLY A 83 -8.29 17.90 53.09
CA GLY A 83 -9.67 18.26 53.23
C GLY A 83 -10.20 17.91 54.63
N SER A 84 -9.96 16.68 55.07
CA SER A 84 -10.28 16.20 56.40
C SER A 84 -9.18 15.33 56.97
N LEU A 85 -8.79 15.60 58.21
CA LEU A 85 -7.80 14.82 58.94
C LEU A 85 -8.48 14.20 60.20
N GLU A 86 -8.47 12.88 60.27
CA GLU A 86 -8.89 12.16 61.47
C GLU A 86 -7.66 11.71 62.26
N ALA A 87 -7.61 12.04 63.52
CA ALA A 87 -6.52 11.68 64.45
C ALA A 87 -7.03 10.89 65.64
N VAL A 88 -6.55 9.64 65.78
CA VAL A 88 -6.91 8.76 66.88
C VAL A 88 -5.80 8.81 67.96
N PRO A 89 -6.03 9.36 69.14
CA PRO A 89 -5.03 9.43 70.19
C PRO A 89 -4.71 8.03 70.77
N ARG A 90 -3.49 7.86 71.24
CA ARG A 90 -3.13 6.67 72.04
C ARG A 90 -3.81 6.80 73.35
N LEU A 91 -4.49 5.75 73.81
CA LEU A 91 -5.23 5.75 75.09
C LEU A 91 -4.32 6.07 76.28
N SER A 92 -3.09 5.65 76.27
CA SER A 92 -2.09 5.96 77.31
C SER A 92 -1.80 7.46 77.45
N SER A 93 -1.86 8.23 76.35
CA SER A 93 -1.59 9.66 76.35
C SER A 93 -2.76 10.53 76.77
N LEU A 94 -3.94 9.95 76.91
CA LEU A 94 -5.13 10.65 77.43
C LEU A 94 -5.11 10.77 78.94
N PHE A 95 -4.39 9.87 79.67
CA PHE A 95 -4.35 9.82 81.14
C PHE A 95 -3.17 10.55 81.75
N GLY A 96 -2.30 11.14 80.97
CA GLY A 96 -1.14 11.90 81.38
C GLY A 96 -0.01 11.97 80.36
N GLY A 97 0.70 13.12 80.32
CA GLY A 97 1.77 13.33 79.41
C GLY A 97 1.39 14.09 78.11
N PRO A 98 2.31 14.17 77.15
CA PRO A 98 2.01 14.75 75.83
C PRO A 98 1.02 13.89 75.07
N LEU A 99 0.11 14.50 74.34
CA LEU A 99 -0.81 13.81 73.45
C LEU A 99 -0.04 13.15 72.33
N GLU A 100 -0.26 11.85 72.12
CA GLU A 100 0.31 11.08 71.06
C GLU A 100 -0.80 10.39 70.25
N PHE A 101 -0.62 10.28 68.90
CA PHE A 101 -1.60 9.64 68.04
C PHE A 101 -1.18 8.20 67.73
N ALA A 102 -2.16 7.33 67.71
CA ALA A 102 -2.03 5.94 67.23
C ALA A 102 -2.07 5.88 65.72
N SER A 103 -3.07 6.58 65.15
CA SER A 103 -3.22 6.69 63.69
C SER A 103 -3.66 8.08 63.27
N ILE A 104 -3.31 8.47 62.05
CA ILE A 104 -3.73 9.68 61.37
C ILE A 104 -4.26 9.27 59.99
N ARG A 105 -5.50 9.64 59.73
CA ARG A 105 -6.12 9.45 58.39
C ARG A 105 -6.27 10.82 57.72
N LEU A 106 -5.86 10.88 56.49
CA LEU A 106 -5.93 12.07 55.62
C LEU A 106 -6.86 11.76 54.46
N ASP A 107 -8.02 12.40 54.46
CA ASP A 107 -8.99 12.25 53.36
C ASP A 107 -8.92 13.47 52.46
N ASP A 108 -8.94 13.21 51.13
CA ASP A 108 -8.82 14.21 50.08
C ASP A 108 -7.52 15.06 50.23
N ALA A 109 -6.40 14.38 50.45
CA ALA A 109 -5.12 15.01 50.69
C ALA A 109 -4.36 15.26 49.40
N SER A 110 -3.91 16.53 49.19
CA SER A 110 -2.96 16.87 48.14
C SER A 110 -1.57 16.97 48.74
N ILE A 111 -0.73 15.97 48.53
CA ILE A 111 0.60 15.84 49.10
C ILE A 111 1.67 16.27 48.06
N ASN A 112 2.59 17.14 48.45
CA ASN A 112 3.70 17.60 47.61
C ASN A 112 5.00 16.95 48.07
N ILE A 113 5.54 16.07 47.24
CA ILE A 113 6.86 15.48 47.41
C ILE A 113 7.84 16.38 46.66
N ALA A 114 8.70 17.07 47.40
CA ALA A 114 9.62 18.05 46.87
C ALA A 114 11.07 17.62 47.04
N LYS A 115 11.88 17.81 46.00
CA LYS A 115 13.34 17.62 45.99
C LYS A 115 14.01 19.02 45.97
N THR A 116 15.05 19.24 46.75
CA THR A 116 15.87 20.47 46.66
C THR A 116 16.75 20.40 45.41
N GLY A 117 16.87 21.52 44.68
CA GLY A 117 17.63 21.58 43.41
C GLY A 117 16.79 21.17 42.19
N GLY A 118 17.40 21.28 41.02
CA GLY A 118 16.78 20.94 39.75
C GLY A 118 16.52 19.43 39.58
N PRO A 119 15.81 19.02 38.51
CA PRO A 119 15.48 17.63 38.25
C PRO A 119 16.68 16.69 38.25
N SER A 120 17.77 17.07 37.60
CA SER A 120 19.00 16.28 37.44
C SER A 120 20.10 16.69 38.44
N GLU A 121 19.87 17.62 39.32
CA GLU A 121 20.84 18.06 40.34
C GLU A 121 20.77 17.17 41.59
N PRO A 122 21.90 16.91 42.27
CA PRO A 122 21.84 16.22 43.55
C PRO A 122 21.08 17.06 44.55
N GLY A 123 20.12 16.46 45.26
CA GLY A 123 19.25 17.14 46.20
C GLY A 123 18.59 16.15 47.15
N ARG A 124 18.00 16.70 48.25
CA ARG A 124 17.31 15.93 49.28
C ARG A 124 15.80 16.01 49.08
N TRP A 125 15.14 14.89 49.25
CA TRP A 125 13.67 14.87 49.27
C TRP A 125 13.13 15.32 50.64
N ASN A 126 12.01 15.99 50.62
CA ASN A 126 11.39 16.55 51.85
C ASN A 126 10.94 15.49 52.85
N PHE A 127 10.69 14.28 52.39
CA PHE A 127 10.34 13.16 53.24
C PHE A 127 11.53 12.45 53.91
N GLU A 128 12.77 12.67 53.45
CA GLU A 128 13.97 12.01 54.02
C GLU A 128 14.14 12.34 55.49
N ALA A 129 13.85 13.56 55.90
CA ALA A 129 13.87 13.97 57.29
C ALA A 129 12.86 13.26 58.17
N LEU A 130 11.78 12.75 57.62
CA LEU A 130 10.79 11.94 58.33
C LEU A 130 11.30 10.49 58.53
N LEU A 131 11.99 9.95 57.54
CA LEU A 131 12.55 8.60 57.56
C LEU A 131 13.77 8.47 58.50
N THR A 132 14.51 9.54 58.71
CA THR A 132 15.76 9.56 59.53
C THR A 132 15.51 9.87 61.02
N ARG A 133 14.28 10.14 61.45
CA ARG A 133 13.94 10.41 62.84
C ARG A 133 14.21 9.20 63.72
N SER A 134 14.94 9.40 64.84
CA SER A 134 15.15 8.37 65.81
C SER A 134 13.81 7.91 66.45
N VAL A 135 13.68 6.62 66.60
CA VAL A 135 12.46 5.87 67.01
C VAL A 135 12.00 6.17 68.46
N ILE A 136 12.56 7.17 69.15
CA ILE A 136 12.25 7.50 70.55
C ILE A 136 10.85 8.07 70.74
N ARG A 137 10.21 8.59 69.66
CA ARG A 137 8.82 9.04 69.75
C ARG A 137 7.93 8.13 68.89
N ALA A 138 6.78 7.72 69.43
CA ALA A 138 5.81 6.87 68.77
C ALA A 138 5.25 7.63 67.54
N ILE A 139 5.68 7.20 66.34
CA ILE A 139 5.14 7.68 65.08
C ILE A 139 3.76 7.03 64.86
N PRO A 140 2.75 7.77 64.44
CA PRO A 140 1.41 7.19 64.18
C PRO A 140 1.44 6.38 62.84
N GLU A 141 0.49 5.47 62.71
CA GLU A 141 0.12 4.93 61.42
C GLU A 141 -0.49 6.05 60.57
N VAL A 142 -0.18 6.11 59.29
CA VAL A 142 -0.70 7.13 58.39
C VAL A 142 -1.50 6.44 57.27
N HIS A 143 -2.75 6.90 57.14
CA HIS A 143 -3.66 6.43 56.10
C HIS A 143 -4.08 7.63 55.25
N VAL A 144 -3.82 7.55 53.94
CA VAL A 144 -4.31 8.51 52.94
C VAL A 144 -5.43 7.85 52.17
N ARG A 145 -6.54 8.54 51.92
CA ARG A 145 -7.66 8.07 51.11
C ARG A 145 -8.03 9.12 50.09
N SER A 146 -8.23 8.64 48.84
CA SER A 146 -8.57 9.49 47.69
C SER A 146 -7.63 10.68 47.53
N GLY A 147 -6.36 10.45 47.85
CA GLY A 147 -5.32 11.49 47.82
C GLY A 147 -4.80 11.81 46.43
N ARG A 148 -4.01 12.86 46.39
CA ARG A 148 -3.19 13.26 45.25
C ARG A 148 -1.75 13.43 45.68
N ILE A 149 -0.78 12.87 44.94
CA ILE A 149 0.64 13.07 45.20
C ILE A 149 1.27 13.82 44.01
N ASN A 150 1.81 15.01 44.28
CA ASN A 150 2.49 15.86 43.31
C ASN A 150 4.00 15.76 43.58
N PHE A 151 4.79 15.81 42.49
CA PHE A 151 6.25 15.86 42.55
C PHE A 151 6.75 17.26 42.19
N LYS A 152 7.81 17.71 42.84
CA LYS A 152 8.44 19.02 42.62
C LYS A 152 9.96 18.91 42.64
N PHE A 153 10.60 19.78 41.88
CA PHE A 153 12.04 19.90 41.79
C PHE A 153 12.40 21.40 41.94
N GLY A 154 12.86 21.78 43.13
CA GLY A 154 12.98 23.20 43.47
C GLY A 154 11.64 23.91 43.33
N ASP A 155 11.58 24.97 42.56
CA ASP A 155 10.37 25.77 42.29
C ASP A 155 9.50 25.18 41.14
N THR A 156 9.99 24.15 40.45
CA THR A 156 9.30 23.55 39.28
C THR A 156 8.42 22.39 39.68
N LYS A 157 7.15 22.39 39.29
CA LYS A 157 6.26 21.23 39.41
C LYS A 157 6.56 20.20 38.33
N SER A 158 6.60 18.93 38.70
CA SER A 158 6.62 17.83 37.73
C SER A 158 5.34 17.83 36.91
N VAL A 159 5.46 17.39 35.67
CA VAL A 159 4.31 17.10 34.83
C VAL A 159 3.56 15.84 35.29
N PHE A 160 4.20 14.97 36.04
CA PHE A 160 3.62 13.77 36.61
C PHE A 160 3.06 13.96 38.01
N TYR A 161 1.94 13.32 38.31
CA TYR A 161 1.36 13.23 39.65
C TYR A 161 0.59 11.88 39.75
N LEU A 162 0.26 11.50 40.97
CA LEU A 162 -0.59 10.35 41.25
C LEU A 162 -1.95 10.87 41.78
N THR A 163 -3.03 10.31 41.28
CA THR A 163 -4.41 10.64 41.69
C THR A 163 -5.12 9.38 42.20
N ASN A 164 -6.27 9.56 42.83
CA ASN A 164 -7.04 8.48 43.44
C ASN A 164 -6.17 7.58 44.35
N THR A 165 -5.27 8.23 45.09
CA THR A 165 -4.24 7.53 45.86
C THR A 165 -4.77 7.12 47.23
N ASP A 166 -4.69 5.80 47.49
CA ASP A 166 -4.78 5.26 48.83
C ASP A 166 -3.40 4.80 49.28
N LEU A 167 -2.97 5.26 50.44
CA LEU A 167 -1.65 4.97 50.99
C LEU A 167 -1.77 4.64 52.48
N ASP A 168 -1.30 3.45 52.87
CA ASP A 168 -1.15 3.04 54.23
C ASP A 168 0.33 2.88 54.61
N ILE A 169 0.75 3.62 55.59
CA ILE A 169 2.13 3.54 56.16
C ILE A 169 2.04 3.17 57.62
N SER A 170 2.59 1.99 57.94
CA SER A 170 2.75 1.53 59.32
C SER A 170 4.20 1.73 59.79
N PRO A 171 4.43 2.46 60.86
CA PRO A 171 5.79 2.78 61.35
C PRO A 171 6.45 1.57 62.02
N PRO A 172 7.80 1.59 62.13
CA PRO A 172 8.50 0.53 62.79
C PRO A 172 8.11 0.38 64.26
N SER A 173 8.07 -0.84 64.74
CA SER A 173 7.85 -1.17 66.16
C SER A 173 9.16 -1.02 66.92
N ARG A 174 9.07 -1.12 68.29
CA ARG A 174 10.27 -1.07 69.14
C ARG A 174 11.28 -2.22 68.86
N SER A 175 10.84 -3.28 68.20
CA SER A 175 11.61 -4.46 67.89
C SER A 175 11.98 -4.60 66.42
N SER A 176 11.47 -3.78 65.55
CA SER A 176 11.66 -3.87 64.08
C SER A 176 11.90 -2.48 63.48
N ALA A 177 12.93 -2.32 62.69
CA ALA A 177 13.23 -1.11 61.89
C ALA A 177 12.46 -1.04 60.56
N ILE A 178 11.36 -1.79 60.44
CA ILE A 178 10.63 -2.01 59.20
C ILE A 178 9.40 -1.13 59.15
N TRP A 179 9.27 -0.33 58.12
CA TRP A 179 8.05 0.38 57.73
C TRP A 179 7.29 -0.51 56.76
N GLU A 180 5.99 -0.68 56.98
CA GLU A 180 5.12 -1.36 56.00
C GLU A 180 4.43 -0.28 55.15
N VAL A 181 4.37 -0.52 53.82
CA VAL A 181 3.78 0.43 52.87
C VAL A 181 2.87 -0.34 51.95
N ASN A 182 1.59 0.13 51.93
CA ASN A 182 0.63 -0.33 50.92
C ASN A 182 0.15 0.91 50.15
N PHE A 183 0.19 0.82 48.85
CA PHE A 183 -0.13 1.91 47.93
C PHE A 183 -1.03 1.40 46.83
N THR A 184 -2.07 2.17 46.51
CA THR A 184 -2.84 2.07 45.25
C THR A 184 -3.04 3.46 44.70
N GLY A 185 -3.05 3.62 43.40
CA GLY A 185 -3.24 4.94 42.78
C GLY A 185 -3.11 4.90 41.27
N GLU A 186 -3.45 6.01 40.64
CA GLU A 186 -3.38 6.17 39.20
C GLU A 186 -2.35 7.25 38.82
N PRO A 187 -1.31 6.91 38.04
CA PRO A 187 -0.40 7.91 37.50
C PRO A 187 -1.11 8.81 36.47
N ALA A 188 -0.84 10.11 36.48
CA ALA A 188 -1.42 11.09 35.61
C ALA A 188 -0.42 12.19 35.23
N ARG A 189 -0.74 12.98 34.19
CA ARG A 189 0.04 14.16 33.77
C ARG A 189 -0.80 15.43 33.82
N THR A 190 -0.18 16.55 34.20
CA THR A 190 -0.86 17.85 34.26
C THR A 190 -1.10 18.49 32.91
N ASP A 191 -0.30 18.12 31.88
CA ASP A 191 -0.36 18.64 30.52
C ASP A 191 -1.29 17.85 29.58
N LYS A 192 -1.83 16.72 30.05
CA LYS A 192 -2.73 15.84 29.29
C LYS A 192 -3.87 15.33 30.15
N PRO A 193 -5.10 15.24 29.62
CA PRO A 193 -6.18 14.55 30.29
C PRO A 193 -5.89 13.04 30.29
N ALA A 194 -5.57 12.47 31.44
CA ALA A 194 -5.40 11.03 31.60
C ALA A 194 -6.78 10.35 31.65
N ARG A 195 -6.96 9.29 30.89
CA ARG A 195 -8.11 8.40 30.96
C ARG A 195 -7.65 7.12 31.66
N GLY A 196 -7.70 7.06 32.97
CA GLY A 196 -7.43 5.87 33.78
C GLY A 196 -6.36 4.89 33.25
N LEU A 197 -5.28 4.76 33.98
CA LEU A 197 -4.16 3.87 33.62
C LEU A 197 -4.32 2.44 34.09
N GLY A 198 -5.51 2.02 34.43
CA GLY A 198 -5.71 0.79 35.14
C GLY A 198 -5.28 0.91 36.61
N GLU A 199 -5.35 -0.18 37.37
CA GLU A 199 -5.00 -0.18 38.79
C GLU A 199 -3.49 -0.42 38.94
N PHE A 200 -2.82 0.56 39.51
CA PHE A 200 -1.43 0.46 39.95
C PHE A 200 -1.43 0.21 41.47
N SER A 201 -0.88 -0.89 41.91
CA SER A 201 -0.72 -1.21 43.32
C SER A 201 0.70 -1.58 43.67
N ALA A 202 1.13 -1.21 44.86
CA ALA A 202 2.44 -1.55 45.42
C ALA A 202 2.29 -1.90 46.90
N HIS A 203 2.87 -2.97 47.27
CA HIS A 203 2.85 -3.46 48.67
C HIS A 203 4.19 -4.01 49.07
N GLY A 204 4.64 -3.69 50.30
CA GLY A 204 5.93 -4.17 50.81
C GLY A 204 6.42 -3.36 51.98
N HIS A 205 7.72 -3.26 52.11
CA HIS A 205 8.33 -2.67 53.29
C HIS A 205 9.62 -1.90 52.94
N TRP A 206 9.88 -0.91 53.78
CA TRP A 206 11.12 -0.15 53.81
C TRP A 206 11.87 -0.47 55.11
N ASN A 207 13.09 -1.00 55.05
CA ASN A 207 13.93 -1.28 56.21
C ASN A 207 14.93 -0.11 56.40
N GLN A 208 14.83 0.63 57.45
CA GLN A 208 15.64 1.81 57.77
C GLN A 208 17.08 1.43 58.15
N SER A 209 17.36 0.18 58.54
CA SER A 209 18.68 -0.29 58.92
C SER A 209 19.63 -0.26 57.73
N HIS A 210 20.93 -0.02 58.03
CA HIS A 210 22.01 -0.11 57.02
C HIS A 210 21.82 0.76 55.76
N GLY A 211 21.37 1.98 55.93
CA GLY A 211 21.22 2.96 54.83
C GLY A 211 19.91 2.88 54.07
N GLY A 212 18.96 2.10 54.53
CA GLY A 212 17.63 1.94 53.99
C GLY A 212 17.58 1.00 52.78
N ARG A 213 16.65 0.04 52.83
CA ARG A 213 16.40 -0.91 51.76
C ARG A 213 14.89 -1.06 51.50
N LEU A 214 14.50 -0.91 50.26
CA LEU A 214 13.15 -1.15 49.78
C LEU A 214 12.97 -2.61 49.41
N ASN A 215 11.78 -3.14 49.66
CA ASN A 215 11.29 -4.40 49.14
C ASN A 215 9.78 -4.23 48.82
N LEU A 216 9.42 -4.12 47.56
CA LEU A 216 8.06 -3.88 47.09
C LEU A 216 7.68 -4.86 45.99
N ASP A 217 6.47 -5.38 46.11
CA ASP A 217 5.77 -6.05 44.99
C ASP A 217 4.82 -5.06 44.35
N VAL A 218 5.03 -4.83 43.07
CA VAL A 218 4.27 -3.87 42.25
C VAL A 218 3.44 -4.63 41.24
N ARG A 219 2.18 -4.21 41.06
CA ARG A 219 1.26 -4.75 40.07
C ARG A 219 0.64 -3.62 39.27
N LEU A 220 0.53 -3.86 37.99
CA LEU A 220 -0.21 -3.06 37.04
C LEU A 220 -1.14 -4.01 36.28
N GLU A 221 -2.44 -3.84 36.40
CA GLU A 221 -3.41 -4.75 35.78
C GLU A 221 -4.22 -4.04 34.71
N GLN A 222 -4.26 -4.67 33.52
CA GLN A 222 -5.06 -4.24 32.34
C GLN A 222 -4.92 -2.76 31.98
N SER A 223 -3.73 -2.24 32.03
CA SER A 223 -3.45 -0.85 31.69
C SER A 223 -3.46 -0.63 30.17
N PRO A 224 -4.18 0.35 29.64
CA PRO A 224 -4.12 0.67 28.22
C PRO A 224 -2.70 1.11 27.82
N LEU A 225 -2.13 0.44 26.81
CA LEU A 225 -0.79 0.76 26.31
C LEU A 225 -0.69 2.22 25.82
N SER A 226 -1.75 2.73 25.18
CA SER A 226 -1.84 4.13 24.74
C SER A 226 -1.67 5.13 25.88
N GLU A 227 -2.22 4.84 27.07
CA GLU A 227 -2.09 5.70 28.23
C GLU A 227 -0.67 5.64 28.83
N ILE A 228 -0.07 4.45 28.89
CA ILE A 228 1.34 4.30 29.31
C ILE A 228 2.26 5.09 28.37
N VAL A 229 2.06 4.94 27.05
CA VAL A 229 2.83 5.69 26.05
C VAL A 229 2.60 7.19 26.20
N ALA A 230 1.35 7.62 26.39
CA ALA A 230 1.03 9.02 26.59
C ALA A 230 1.66 9.61 27.87
N LEU A 231 1.77 8.83 28.94
CA LEU A 231 2.47 9.24 30.17
C LEU A 231 3.96 9.50 29.92
N VAL A 232 4.62 8.59 29.20
CA VAL A 232 6.07 8.65 28.99
C VAL A 232 6.43 9.60 27.85
N HIS A 233 5.61 9.60 26.77
CA HIS A 233 5.91 10.36 25.54
C HIS A 233 5.30 11.77 25.52
N GLY A 234 4.28 12.00 26.34
CA GLY A 234 3.56 13.27 26.40
C GLY A 234 2.34 13.37 25.49
N PHE A 235 2.15 12.45 24.57
CA PHE A 235 0.98 12.38 23.68
C PHE A 235 0.70 10.93 23.29
N ASP A 236 -0.52 10.64 22.85
CA ASP A 236 -0.88 9.35 22.29
C ASP A 236 -0.17 9.14 20.96
N ALA A 237 0.79 8.23 20.92
CA ALA A 237 1.52 7.86 19.71
C ALA A 237 0.70 6.98 18.74
N GLY A 238 -0.58 6.75 19.05
CA GLY A 238 -1.47 5.94 18.23
C GLY A 238 -1.25 4.43 18.35
N VAL A 239 -0.50 3.98 19.36
CA VAL A 239 -0.27 2.56 19.64
C VAL A 239 -1.17 2.12 20.78
N HIS A 240 -2.04 1.16 20.52
CA HIS A 240 -3.02 0.62 21.44
C HIS A 240 -2.70 -0.84 21.79
N GLY A 241 -3.25 -1.29 22.88
CA GLY A 241 -3.06 -2.63 23.44
C GLY A 241 -3.33 -2.60 24.93
N VAL A 242 -3.09 -3.71 25.63
CA VAL A 242 -3.25 -3.84 27.08
C VAL A 242 -1.96 -4.37 27.67
N VAL A 243 -1.53 -3.74 28.78
CA VAL A 243 -0.31 -4.15 29.52
C VAL A 243 -0.71 -4.60 30.88
N SER A 244 -0.20 -5.76 31.27
CA SER A 244 -0.24 -6.26 32.66
C SER A 244 1.19 -6.56 33.11
N ALA A 245 1.54 -6.11 34.31
CA ALA A 245 2.88 -6.32 34.85
C ALA A 245 2.86 -6.68 36.33
N ARG A 246 3.76 -7.55 36.74
CA ARG A 246 4.05 -7.91 38.14
C ARG A 246 5.55 -7.87 38.35
N MET A 247 5.99 -6.93 39.16
CA MET A 247 7.42 -6.67 39.39
C MET A 247 7.72 -6.69 40.86
N HIS A 248 8.87 -7.26 41.19
CA HIS A 248 9.48 -7.22 42.52
C HIS A 248 10.64 -6.22 42.51
N LEU A 249 10.63 -5.24 43.40
CA LEU A 249 11.63 -4.19 43.54
C LEU A 249 12.38 -4.36 44.88
N ALA A 250 13.68 -4.55 44.83
CA ALA A 250 14.45 -4.75 46.06
C ALA A 250 15.83 -4.06 46.00
N GLY A 251 16.17 -3.32 47.06
CA GLY A 251 17.50 -2.67 47.14
C GLY A 251 17.49 -1.30 47.79
N PRO A 252 18.66 -0.64 47.86
CA PRO A 252 18.75 0.76 48.27
C PRO A 252 18.19 1.70 47.18
N LEU A 253 17.74 2.91 47.55
CA LEU A 253 17.06 3.85 46.63
C LEU A 253 17.89 4.25 45.39
N ASP A 254 19.17 4.24 45.46
CA ASP A 254 20.13 4.54 44.38
C ASP A 254 20.41 3.31 43.48
N ASN A 255 20.01 2.12 43.88
CA ASN A 255 20.21 0.89 43.11
C ASN A 255 19.19 -0.19 43.46
N ILE A 256 17.91 0.10 43.16
CA ILE A 256 16.82 -0.88 43.35
C ILE A 256 16.86 -1.86 42.18
N GLY A 257 17.05 -3.16 42.47
CA GLY A 257 16.88 -4.22 41.48
C GLY A 257 15.40 -4.43 41.16
N ILE A 258 15.07 -4.60 39.90
CA ILE A 258 13.74 -4.92 39.39
C ILE A 258 13.78 -6.32 38.81
N ALA A 259 12.79 -7.15 39.10
CA ALA A 259 12.60 -8.45 38.47
C ALA A 259 11.11 -8.80 38.39
N GLY A 260 10.64 -9.33 37.27
CA GLY A 260 9.23 -9.69 37.14
C GLY A 260 8.79 -10.09 35.73
N ASN A 261 7.49 -10.10 35.54
CA ASN A 261 6.86 -10.46 34.29
C ASN A 261 5.97 -9.30 33.80
N MET A 262 5.96 -9.12 32.50
CA MET A 262 5.07 -8.19 31.80
C MET A 262 4.44 -8.92 30.63
N ASP A 263 3.17 -8.71 30.41
CA ASP A 263 2.46 -9.18 29.24
C ASP A 263 1.83 -8.01 28.49
N ILE A 264 2.02 -7.99 27.16
CA ILE A 264 1.48 -6.96 26.28
C ILE A 264 0.56 -7.67 25.29
N GLU A 265 -0.71 -7.39 25.37
CA GLU A 265 -1.73 -8.01 24.54
C GLU A 265 -2.27 -7.05 23.47
N GLY A 266 -2.57 -7.60 22.29
CA GLY A 266 -3.35 -6.92 21.29
C GLY A 266 -2.72 -5.63 20.75
N VAL A 267 -1.39 -5.60 20.51
CA VAL A 267 -0.70 -4.41 20.00
C VAL A 267 -1.18 -4.04 18.61
N HIS A 268 -1.75 -2.84 18.43
CA HIS A 268 -2.28 -2.35 17.17
C HIS A 268 -2.28 -0.82 17.11
N ARG A 269 -2.37 -0.28 15.89
CA ARG A 269 -2.58 1.15 15.69
C ARG A 269 -4.04 1.52 15.99
N TRP A 270 -4.30 2.71 16.49
CA TRP A 270 -5.60 3.21 16.97
C TRP A 270 -6.78 3.03 15.97
N ASP A 271 -6.50 3.06 14.65
CA ASP A 271 -7.50 2.92 13.58
C ASP A 271 -7.69 1.46 13.10
N ARG A 272 -7.03 0.50 13.75
CA ARG A 272 -7.11 -0.93 13.44
C ARG A 272 -7.89 -1.66 14.53
N MET A 273 -8.42 -2.81 14.18
CA MET A 273 -9.04 -3.68 15.18
C MET A 273 -7.95 -4.43 15.98
N PRO A 274 -8.15 -4.60 17.31
CA PRO A 274 -7.21 -5.38 18.11
C PRO A 274 -7.08 -6.81 17.57
N PRO A 275 -5.86 -7.33 17.43
CA PRO A 275 -5.65 -8.71 17.01
C PRO A 275 -6.10 -9.67 18.12
N TYR A 276 -6.84 -10.70 17.74
CA TYR A 276 -7.32 -11.70 18.70
C TYR A 276 -6.21 -12.65 19.12
N GLY A 277 -6.02 -12.81 20.45
CA GLY A 277 -5.12 -13.83 21.02
C GLY A 277 -3.62 -13.55 20.83
N GLN A 278 -3.24 -12.34 20.41
CA GLN A 278 -1.83 -11.98 20.30
C GLN A 278 -1.33 -11.42 21.64
N SER A 279 -0.39 -12.12 22.27
CA SER A 279 0.25 -11.77 23.53
C SER A 279 1.78 -11.83 23.39
N TRP A 280 2.45 -10.90 24.05
CA TRP A 280 3.91 -10.78 24.10
C TRP A 280 4.36 -10.89 25.56
N PRO A 281 4.51 -12.11 26.10
CA PRO A 281 4.97 -12.30 27.47
C PRO A 281 6.48 -12.02 27.56
N LEU A 282 6.85 -11.13 28.49
CA LEU A 282 8.24 -10.73 28.75
C LEU A 282 8.58 -11.02 30.21
N ARG A 283 9.70 -11.67 30.46
CA ARG A 283 10.33 -11.69 31.77
C ARG A 283 11.39 -10.60 31.79
N LEU A 284 11.28 -9.66 32.72
CA LEU A 284 12.12 -8.47 32.80
C LEU A 284 12.99 -8.51 34.04
N SER A 285 14.21 -8.00 33.91
CA SER A 285 15.05 -7.60 35.02
C SER A 285 15.63 -6.23 34.77
N GLY A 286 16.04 -5.53 35.82
CA GLY A 286 16.56 -4.19 35.61
C GLY A 286 16.96 -3.49 36.89
N LYS A 287 17.12 -2.17 36.77
CA LYS A 287 17.54 -1.31 37.86
C LYS A 287 16.73 -0.01 37.86
N LEU A 288 16.37 0.48 39.03
CA LEU A 288 15.81 1.78 39.26
C LEU A 288 16.74 2.57 40.19
N ASN A 289 17.17 3.71 39.70
CA ASN A 289 17.87 4.71 40.51
C ASN A 289 16.94 5.88 40.76
N VAL A 290 16.38 5.99 41.96
CA VAL A 290 15.40 7.02 42.31
C VAL A 290 16.05 8.42 42.37
N PRO A 291 17.22 8.62 43.00
CA PRO A 291 17.86 9.94 43.01
C PRO A 291 18.25 10.46 41.61
N ALA A 292 18.76 9.58 40.74
CA ALA A 292 19.14 9.94 39.39
C ALA A 292 17.98 9.88 38.38
N GLN A 293 16.81 9.41 38.81
CA GLN A 293 15.62 9.23 37.96
C GLN A 293 15.88 8.36 36.71
N ILE A 294 16.59 7.25 36.87
CA ILE A 294 16.92 6.35 35.78
C ILE A 294 16.25 4.98 36.01
N ILE A 295 15.55 4.51 35.00
CA ILE A 295 14.99 3.16 34.91
C ILE A 295 15.68 2.44 33.73
N GLU A 296 16.23 1.27 33.98
CA GLU A 296 16.77 0.38 32.96
C GLU A 296 16.14 -1.00 33.13
N LEU A 297 15.52 -1.51 32.07
CA LEU A 297 14.89 -2.83 32.03
C LEU A 297 15.44 -3.63 30.86
N GLU A 298 15.64 -4.91 31.04
CA GLU A 298 15.99 -5.84 29.98
C GLU A 298 15.22 -7.15 30.15
N SER A 299 14.88 -7.77 29.02
CA SER A 299 14.28 -9.10 29.05
C SER A 299 15.31 -10.17 29.36
N THR A 300 14.92 -11.16 30.16
CA THR A 300 15.79 -12.22 30.64
C THR A 300 15.18 -13.60 30.46
N THR A 301 16.02 -14.65 30.43
CA THR A 301 15.59 -16.05 30.47
C THR A 301 15.89 -16.68 31.84
N ALA A 302 15.18 -17.75 32.14
CA ALA A 302 15.39 -18.50 33.38
C ALA A 302 16.69 -19.33 33.41
N GLY A 303 17.44 -19.46 32.30
CA GLY A 303 18.55 -20.40 32.19
C GLY A 303 19.77 -19.92 31.39
N GLY A 304 19.87 -18.63 31.04
CA GLY A 304 21.00 -18.13 30.24
C GLY A 304 20.92 -18.49 28.75
N GLU A 305 19.80 -19.03 28.26
CA GLU A 305 19.53 -19.26 26.85
C GLU A 305 19.37 -17.93 26.12
N THR A 306 19.76 -17.89 24.86
CA THR A 306 19.52 -16.71 24.02
C THR A 306 18.03 -16.53 23.76
N LEU A 307 17.47 -15.35 24.10
CA LEU A 307 16.08 -15.03 23.81
C LEU A 307 15.88 -14.86 22.31
N PRO A 308 14.81 -15.44 21.74
CA PRO A 308 14.41 -15.14 20.37
C PRO A 308 14.09 -13.65 20.16
N LEU A 309 13.54 -13.00 21.20
CA LEU A 309 13.31 -11.55 21.24
C LEU A 309 13.82 -11.01 22.57
N ALA A 310 14.87 -10.20 22.52
CA ALA A 310 15.37 -9.46 23.68
C ALA A 310 14.92 -8.01 23.59
N VAL A 311 14.33 -7.50 24.69
CA VAL A 311 13.83 -6.12 24.80
C VAL A 311 14.70 -5.39 25.82
N ARG A 312 15.18 -4.20 25.48
CA ARG A 312 15.81 -3.27 26.42
C ARG A 312 15.04 -1.97 26.42
N PHE A 313 14.77 -1.46 27.60
CA PHE A 313 14.13 -0.16 27.81
C PHE A 313 14.99 0.66 28.77
N ARG A 314 15.17 1.94 28.44
CA ARG A 314 15.82 2.91 29.32
C ARG A 314 15.00 4.20 29.33
N CYS A 315 14.82 4.75 30.52
CA CYS A 315 14.19 6.05 30.69
C CYS A 315 14.96 6.85 31.75
N SER A 316 15.32 8.09 31.44
CA SER A 316 15.89 9.06 32.37
C SER A 316 14.92 10.22 32.59
N ASP A 317 15.10 10.93 33.70
CA ASP A 317 14.30 12.09 34.10
C ASP A 317 12.77 11.82 34.12
N TYR A 318 12.40 10.59 34.50
CA TYR A 318 11.02 10.06 34.34
C TYR A 318 9.96 10.84 35.16
N LEU A 319 10.35 11.61 36.17
CA LEU A 319 9.42 12.47 36.95
C LEU A 319 9.35 13.91 36.41
N SER A 320 10.24 14.31 35.50
CA SER A 320 10.31 15.69 34.96
C SER A 320 10.08 15.75 33.46
N GLN A 321 11.07 15.40 32.69
CA GLN A 321 11.03 15.32 31.21
C GLN A 321 11.54 13.96 30.75
N PRO A 322 10.68 12.96 30.63
CA PRO A 322 11.09 11.61 30.30
C PRO A 322 11.85 11.53 28.97
N HIS A 323 13.11 11.11 29.02
CA HIS A 323 13.88 10.73 27.84
C HIS A 323 13.99 9.22 27.81
N TRP A 324 13.34 8.60 26.83
CA TRP A 324 13.25 7.16 26.80
C TRP A 324 13.63 6.57 25.45
N GLY A 325 14.04 5.32 25.51
CA GLY A 325 14.32 4.52 24.32
C GLY A 325 14.02 3.06 24.56
N VAL A 326 13.63 2.37 23.49
CA VAL A 326 13.45 0.94 23.47
C VAL A 326 14.30 0.34 22.36
N SER A 327 14.93 -0.80 22.65
CA SER A 327 15.69 -1.59 21.68
C SER A 327 15.16 -3.01 21.68
N LEU A 328 14.83 -3.50 20.49
CA LEU A 328 14.39 -4.87 20.22
C LEU A 328 15.51 -5.60 19.49
N ASN A 329 15.99 -6.70 20.04
CA ASN A 329 17.00 -7.56 19.44
C ASN A 329 16.37 -8.92 19.14
N TRP A 330 16.26 -9.25 17.86
CA TRP A 330 15.77 -10.53 17.37
C TRP A 330 16.93 -11.47 17.10
N ASN A 331 16.77 -12.74 17.48
CA ASN A 331 17.74 -13.80 17.25
C ASN A 331 16.97 -15.03 16.76
N ARG A 332 17.10 -15.31 15.47
CA ARG A 332 16.34 -16.36 14.76
C ARG A 332 14.83 -16.34 15.05
N PHE A 333 14.30 -15.13 15.17
CA PHE A 333 12.87 -14.95 15.46
C PHE A 333 12.03 -15.29 14.22
N PRO A 334 10.87 -15.97 14.35
CA PRO A 334 10.02 -16.26 13.21
C PRO A 334 9.53 -14.97 12.52
N ALA A 335 9.59 -14.93 11.20
CA ALA A 335 9.20 -13.73 10.44
C ALA A 335 7.68 -13.47 10.43
N GLY A 336 6.86 -14.53 10.53
CA GLY A 336 5.39 -14.43 10.49
C GLY A 336 4.80 -13.48 11.54
N PRO A 337 5.09 -13.64 12.84
CA PRO A 337 4.61 -12.73 13.89
C PRO A 337 5.01 -11.27 13.68
N VAL A 338 6.19 -11.00 13.10
CA VAL A 338 6.62 -9.62 12.78
C VAL A 338 5.79 -9.03 11.65
N LEU A 339 5.47 -9.83 10.64
CA LEU A 339 4.57 -9.42 9.56
C LEU A 339 3.16 -9.08 10.09
N GLU A 340 2.64 -9.91 11.01
CA GLU A 340 1.34 -9.63 11.66
C GLU A 340 1.40 -8.36 12.50
N LEU A 341 2.47 -8.14 13.26
CA LEU A 341 2.66 -6.90 14.00
C LEU A 341 2.70 -5.68 13.06
N ALA A 342 3.43 -5.78 11.96
CA ALA A 342 3.48 -4.70 10.96
C ALA A 342 2.09 -4.36 10.39
N ARG A 343 1.25 -5.37 10.10
CA ARG A 343 -0.15 -5.18 9.69
C ARG A 343 -0.98 -4.49 10.75
N ASN A 344 -0.87 -4.95 11.98
CA ASN A 344 -1.60 -4.37 13.11
C ASN A 344 -1.18 -2.91 13.34
N MET A 345 0.08 -2.59 13.08
CA MET A 345 0.61 -1.22 13.11
C MET A 345 0.28 -0.40 11.86
N GLY A 346 -0.48 -0.97 10.94
CA GLY A 346 -1.01 -0.25 9.78
C GLY A 346 -0.11 -0.22 8.55
N ALA A 347 0.87 -1.12 8.48
CA ALA A 347 1.58 -1.33 7.22
C ALA A 347 0.60 -1.87 6.16
N ASP A 348 0.66 -1.30 4.97
CA ASP A 348 -0.21 -1.71 3.85
C ASP A 348 0.31 -2.99 3.21
N VAL A 349 0.23 -4.07 3.97
CA VAL A 349 0.64 -5.42 3.57
C VAL A 349 -0.61 -6.25 3.28
N PRO A 350 -0.69 -6.93 2.12
CA PRO A 350 -1.84 -7.76 1.77
C PRO A 350 -2.21 -8.75 2.88
N ARG A 351 -3.49 -8.81 3.25
CA ARG A 351 -3.95 -9.66 4.37
C ARG A 351 -3.66 -11.15 4.17
N ARG A 352 -3.60 -11.61 2.92
CA ARG A 352 -3.35 -13.01 2.56
C ARG A 352 -1.87 -13.35 2.35
N LEU A 353 -0.98 -12.35 2.43
CA LEU A 353 0.45 -12.61 2.34
C LEU A 353 0.89 -13.40 3.57
N ASN A 354 1.48 -14.55 3.37
CA ASN A 354 2.12 -15.33 4.42
C ASN A 354 3.64 -15.22 4.27
N MET A 355 4.33 -15.14 5.38
CA MET A 355 5.79 -15.07 5.43
C MET A 355 6.33 -16.11 6.39
N THR A 356 7.30 -16.88 5.93
CA THR A 356 8.04 -17.87 6.72
C THR A 356 9.52 -17.54 6.69
N GLY A 357 10.31 -18.24 7.51
CA GLY A 357 11.73 -17.95 7.69
C GLY A 357 12.00 -17.35 9.06
N SER A 358 13.23 -16.99 9.31
CA SER A 358 13.66 -16.35 10.56
C SER A 358 14.33 -15.01 10.28
N LEU A 359 14.37 -14.17 11.31
CA LEU A 359 15.06 -12.89 11.24
C LEU A 359 15.97 -12.68 12.44
N ASP A 360 17.08 -12.03 12.17
CA ASP A 360 18.04 -11.52 13.16
C ASP A 360 18.13 -10.00 13.02
N GLY A 361 18.55 -9.32 14.08
CA GLY A 361 18.86 -7.89 14.00
C GLY A 361 18.40 -7.09 15.18
N VAL A 362 18.57 -5.78 15.08
CA VAL A 362 18.25 -4.84 16.15
C VAL A 362 17.43 -3.69 15.58
N LEU A 363 16.33 -3.35 16.25
CA LEU A 363 15.59 -2.11 16.03
C LEU A 363 15.56 -1.28 17.30
N GLY A 364 15.91 -0.02 17.18
CA GLY A 364 15.81 0.97 18.25
C GLY A 364 14.77 2.03 17.92
N TYR A 365 14.07 2.49 18.96
CA TYR A 365 13.21 3.66 18.91
C TYR A 365 13.53 4.57 20.07
N SER A 366 13.78 5.85 19.81
CA SER A 366 13.92 6.89 20.85
C SER A 366 12.68 7.77 20.89
N GLY A 367 12.39 8.35 22.05
CA GLY A 367 11.26 9.29 22.22
C GLY A 367 11.28 10.50 21.29
N GLU A 368 12.38 10.76 20.61
CA GLU A 368 12.55 11.81 19.60
C GLU A 368 12.03 11.39 18.18
N GLY A 369 11.43 10.22 18.06
CA GLY A 369 10.54 9.90 16.95
C GLY A 369 11.14 9.21 15.72
N SER A 370 12.32 8.57 15.80
CA SER A 370 12.88 7.80 14.68
C SER A 370 13.12 6.33 15.05
N VAL A 371 12.63 5.41 14.20
CA VAL A 371 13.04 4.00 14.23
C VAL A 371 14.36 3.88 13.49
N GLN A 372 15.33 3.19 14.09
CA GLN A 372 16.65 2.94 13.52
C GLN A 372 17.05 1.49 13.75
N GLY A 373 17.83 0.94 12.83
CA GLY A 373 18.39 -0.39 12.97
C GLY A 373 18.39 -1.19 11.70
N ASN A 374 18.66 -2.46 11.83
CA ASN A 374 18.69 -3.40 10.71
C ASN A 374 18.09 -4.74 11.10
N LEU A 375 17.41 -5.35 10.15
CA LEU A 375 16.90 -6.71 10.22
C LEU A 375 17.47 -7.51 9.05
N VAL A 376 17.90 -8.73 9.34
CA VAL A 376 18.36 -9.69 8.35
C VAL A 376 17.41 -10.88 8.36
N PHE A 377 16.75 -11.11 7.24
CA PHE A 377 15.86 -12.25 7.04
C PHE A 377 16.67 -13.41 6.48
N HIS A 378 16.51 -14.59 7.07
CA HIS A 378 17.15 -15.84 6.66
C HIS A 378 16.12 -16.83 6.17
N ASP A 379 16.40 -17.46 5.02
CA ASP A 379 15.52 -18.44 4.37
C ASP A 379 14.06 -18.00 4.29
N ALA A 380 13.88 -16.71 4.02
CA ALA A 380 12.57 -16.11 3.95
C ALA A 380 11.79 -16.59 2.72
N SER A 381 10.50 -16.89 2.93
CA SER A 381 9.57 -17.21 1.86
C SER A 381 8.29 -16.42 2.05
N ALA A 382 7.93 -15.66 1.04
CA ALA A 382 6.70 -14.85 0.97
C ALA A 382 5.75 -15.47 -0.06
N ALA A 383 4.53 -15.78 0.34
CA ALA A 383 3.53 -16.43 -0.51
C ALA A 383 2.14 -15.80 -0.37
N MET A 384 1.45 -15.67 -1.50
CA MET A 384 0.00 -15.40 -1.57
C MET A 384 -0.73 -16.70 -1.90
N PRO A 385 -2.00 -16.90 -1.51
CA PRO A 385 -2.72 -18.17 -1.73
C PRO A 385 -2.74 -18.64 -3.18
N ASP A 386 -2.81 -17.69 -4.13
CA ASP A 386 -2.94 -17.97 -5.56
C ASP A 386 -1.64 -17.69 -6.34
N SER A 387 -0.52 -17.53 -5.63
CA SER A 387 0.78 -17.22 -6.22
C SER A 387 1.87 -18.13 -5.68
N PRO A 388 2.81 -18.54 -6.52
CA PRO A 388 3.95 -19.31 -6.07
C PRO A 388 4.81 -18.48 -5.10
N PRO A 389 5.47 -19.14 -4.13
CA PRO A 389 6.28 -18.43 -3.16
C PRO A 389 7.51 -17.78 -3.80
N ILE A 390 7.82 -16.57 -3.34
CA ILE A 390 9.10 -15.91 -3.59
C ILE A 390 10.00 -16.22 -2.41
N ARG A 391 11.20 -16.73 -2.67
CA ARG A 391 12.17 -17.14 -1.64
C ARG A 391 13.40 -16.28 -1.69
N ALA A 392 13.92 -15.91 -0.52
CA ALA A 392 15.19 -15.24 -0.37
C ALA A 392 16.04 -15.99 0.66
N ARG A 393 17.30 -16.28 0.34
CA ARG A 393 18.22 -16.87 1.34
C ARG A 393 18.56 -15.85 2.41
N GLU A 394 18.83 -14.64 1.97
CA GLU A 394 19.17 -13.52 2.86
C GLU A 394 18.61 -12.23 2.29
N ALA A 395 17.99 -11.40 3.15
CA ALA A 395 17.48 -10.09 2.78
C ALA A 395 17.68 -9.11 3.94
N HIS A 396 18.26 -7.94 3.63
CA HIS A 396 18.60 -6.92 4.62
C HIS A 396 17.60 -5.77 4.55
N LEU A 397 16.93 -5.50 5.68
CA LEU A 397 16.00 -4.39 5.85
C LEU A 397 16.60 -3.39 6.83
N VAL A 398 16.90 -2.18 6.36
CA VAL A 398 17.54 -1.12 7.15
C VAL A 398 16.53 -0.01 7.45
N PHE A 399 16.45 0.37 8.71
CA PHE A 399 15.62 1.48 9.18
C PHE A 399 16.48 2.68 9.53
N GLY A 400 16.16 3.84 8.99
CA GLY A 400 16.87 5.09 9.29
C GLY A 400 16.24 6.29 8.59
N ASN A 401 16.39 7.48 9.17
CA ASN A 401 15.90 8.73 8.60
C ASN A 401 14.40 8.77 8.23
N GLY A 402 13.60 7.91 8.85
CA GLY A 402 12.18 7.75 8.53
C GLY A 402 11.88 6.85 7.35
N HIS A 403 12.85 6.07 6.88
CA HIS A 403 12.72 5.08 5.82
C HIS A 403 12.97 3.66 6.32
N ALA A 404 12.30 2.70 5.66
CA ALA A 404 12.59 1.27 5.75
C ALA A 404 13.06 0.79 4.37
N VAL A 405 14.35 0.51 4.25
CA VAL A 405 14.99 0.19 2.96
C VAL A 405 15.36 -1.29 2.93
N LEU A 406 14.73 -2.04 2.03
CA LEU A 406 15.17 -3.37 1.64
C LEU A 406 16.34 -3.21 0.66
N GLN A 407 17.53 -3.56 1.09
CA GLN A 407 18.71 -3.58 0.24
C GLN A 407 18.54 -4.61 -0.88
N PRO A 408 19.24 -4.46 -2.03
CA PRO A 408 19.13 -5.41 -3.13
C PRO A 408 19.33 -6.85 -2.67
N ALA A 409 18.26 -7.64 -2.68
CA ALA A 409 18.23 -9.03 -2.25
C ALA A 409 17.98 -9.95 -3.43
N GLN A 410 18.72 -11.05 -3.51
CA GLN A 410 18.44 -12.09 -4.47
C GLN A 410 17.21 -12.89 -4.07
N VAL A 411 16.22 -12.91 -4.94
CA VAL A 411 14.99 -13.67 -4.77
C VAL A 411 14.89 -14.77 -5.83
N LEU A 412 14.33 -15.89 -5.43
CA LEU A 412 14.07 -17.06 -6.26
C LEU A 412 12.58 -17.24 -6.46
N THR A 413 12.16 -17.42 -7.71
CA THR A 413 10.78 -17.81 -8.02
C THR A 413 10.57 -19.31 -7.81
N ALA A 414 9.35 -19.81 -8.04
CA ALA A 414 9.03 -21.23 -7.95
C ALA A 414 9.82 -22.11 -8.93
N LYS A 415 10.35 -21.54 -10.01
CA LYS A 415 11.19 -22.23 -10.99
C LYS A 415 12.70 -22.04 -10.75
N ASP A 416 13.07 -21.56 -9.56
CA ASP A 416 14.45 -21.21 -9.18
C ASP A 416 15.11 -20.15 -10.08
N GLU A 417 14.29 -19.34 -10.75
CA GLU A 417 14.78 -18.19 -11.52
C GLU A 417 15.14 -17.05 -10.55
N VAL A 418 16.26 -16.40 -10.85
CA VAL A 418 16.86 -15.38 -10.00
C VAL A 418 16.43 -13.98 -10.44
N ALA A 419 15.95 -13.20 -9.49
CA ALA A 419 15.79 -11.76 -9.63
C ALA A 419 16.42 -11.03 -8.44
N GLN A 420 16.71 -9.75 -8.62
CA GLN A 420 17.03 -8.85 -7.50
C GLN A 420 15.81 -8.02 -7.16
N LEU A 421 15.47 -7.96 -5.90
CA LEU A 421 14.39 -7.17 -5.34
C LEU A 421 14.96 -6.13 -4.39
N GLN A 422 14.53 -4.89 -4.52
CA GLN A 422 14.81 -3.80 -3.58
C GLN A 422 13.55 -3.02 -3.31
N ALA A 423 13.46 -2.37 -2.14
CA ALA A 423 12.33 -1.52 -1.82
C ALA A 423 12.73 -0.40 -0.87
N ASP A 424 12.09 0.75 -0.98
CA ASP A 424 12.18 1.87 -0.05
C ASP A 424 10.78 2.31 0.37
N TYR A 425 10.48 2.20 1.65
CA TYR A 425 9.22 2.61 2.24
C TYR A 425 9.43 3.78 3.19
N ASN A 426 8.78 4.91 2.90
CA ASN A 426 8.79 6.08 3.77
C ASN A 426 7.76 5.92 4.91
N LEU A 427 8.25 5.82 6.14
CA LEU A 427 7.43 5.64 7.34
C LEU A 427 6.56 6.86 7.67
N LYS A 428 6.89 8.06 7.12
CA LYS A 428 6.17 9.31 7.42
C LYS A 428 4.94 9.50 6.56
N ASP A 429 5.06 9.30 5.26
CA ASP A 429 4.00 9.58 4.28
C ASP A 429 3.44 8.34 3.59
N GLY A 430 4.03 7.16 3.84
CA GLY A 430 3.58 5.89 3.28
C GLY A 430 3.92 5.71 1.80
N SER A 431 4.79 6.54 1.23
CA SER A 431 5.30 6.32 -0.12
C SER A 431 6.15 5.06 -0.20
N LEU A 432 6.07 4.35 -1.32
CA LEU A 432 6.75 3.09 -1.55
C LEU A 432 7.38 3.07 -2.94
N ASP A 433 8.63 2.67 -3.02
CA ASP A 433 9.37 2.41 -4.26
C ASP A 433 9.88 0.97 -4.24
N ILE A 434 9.50 0.16 -5.22
CA ILE A 434 9.94 -1.24 -5.36
C ILE A 434 10.64 -1.40 -6.70
N GLY A 435 11.87 -1.87 -6.68
CA GLY A 435 12.64 -2.23 -7.88
C GLY A 435 12.82 -3.73 -7.99
N ILE A 436 12.55 -4.27 -9.19
CA ILE A 436 12.86 -5.66 -9.54
C ILE A 436 13.73 -5.68 -10.81
N SER A 437 14.81 -6.43 -10.79
CA SER A 437 15.70 -6.62 -11.95
C SER A 437 16.08 -8.07 -12.13
N THR A 438 16.31 -8.48 -13.39
CA THR A 438 16.74 -9.84 -13.72
C THR A 438 17.61 -9.86 -14.96
N GLU A 439 18.50 -10.84 -15.05
CA GLU A 439 19.29 -11.14 -16.24
C GLU A 439 18.58 -12.12 -17.20
N GLY A 440 17.43 -12.66 -16.82
CA GLY A 440 16.61 -13.53 -17.63
C GLY A 440 15.60 -14.31 -16.78
N MET A 441 14.32 -13.95 -16.88
CA MET A 441 13.21 -14.62 -16.18
C MET A 441 12.04 -14.82 -17.15
N HIS A 442 11.35 -15.94 -17.03
CA HIS A 442 10.14 -16.15 -17.82
C HIS A 442 9.04 -15.17 -17.41
N VAL A 443 8.37 -14.59 -18.39
CA VAL A 443 7.22 -13.69 -18.16
C VAL A 443 6.10 -14.40 -17.38
N ALA A 444 5.96 -15.72 -17.57
CA ALA A 444 5.03 -16.53 -16.81
C ALA A 444 5.27 -16.50 -15.30
N SER A 445 6.53 -16.42 -14.86
CA SER A 445 6.88 -16.31 -13.44
C SER A 445 6.49 -14.95 -12.87
N LEU A 446 6.63 -13.88 -13.66
CA LEU A 446 6.16 -12.54 -13.29
C LEU A 446 4.63 -12.50 -13.21
N ARG A 447 3.93 -13.03 -14.20
CA ARG A 447 2.46 -13.07 -14.25
C ARG A 447 1.84 -13.93 -13.14
N ALA A 448 2.54 -14.97 -12.70
CA ALA A 448 2.08 -15.81 -11.59
C ALA A 448 2.05 -15.07 -10.25
N GLN A 449 2.71 -13.91 -10.14
CA GLN A 449 2.67 -13.07 -8.96
C GLN A 449 1.49 -12.11 -9.03
N SER A 450 0.46 -12.34 -8.22
CA SER A 450 -0.78 -11.55 -8.24
C SER A 450 -0.56 -10.06 -7.96
N ALA A 451 0.46 -9.72 -7.20
CA ALA A 451 0.86 -8.32 -6.95
C ALA A 451 1.38 -7.61 -8.21
N LEU A 452 1.87 -8.38 -9.19
CA LEU A 452 2.41 -7.88 -10.45
C LEU A 452 1.40 -7.95 -11.61
N ALA A 453 0.21 -8.51 -11.38
CA ALA A 453 -0.85 -8.63 -12.39
C ALA A 453 -1.37 -7.27 -12.89
N ALA A 454 -1.09 -6.19 -12.18
CA ALA A 454 -1.45 -4.82 -12.57
C ALA A 454 -0.48 -4.18 -13.59
N ILE A 455 0.56 -4.90 -14.03
CA ILE A 455 1.42 -4.42 -15.11
C ILE A 455 0.60 -4.40 -16.40
N PRO A 456 0.45 -3.23 -17.06
CA PRO A 456 -0.27 -3.13 -18.31
C PRO A 456 0.26 -4.15 -19.34
N TRP A 457 -0.61 -4.75 -20.13
CA TRP A 457 -0.30 -5.72 -21.23
C TRP A 457 0.26 -7.09 -20.78
N LEU A 458 0.57 -7.31 -19.51
CA LEU A 458 1.17 -8.57 -19.06
C LEU A 458 0.27 -9.80 -19.35
N ASP A 459 -1.03 -9.63 -19.32
CA ASP A 459 -2.04 -10.66 -19.62
C ASP A 459 -2.06 -11.07 -21.09
N GLN A 460 -1.60 -10.20 -22.00
CA GLN A 460 -1.52 -10.48 -23.43
C GLN A 460 -0.26 -11.26 -23.80
N VAL A 461 0.76 -11.27 -22.92
CA VAL A 461 2.00 -12.03 -23.13
C VAL A 461 1.79 -13.46 -22.64
N ALA A 462 1.67 -14.41 -23.56
CA ALA A 462 1.45 -15.81 -23.22
C ALA A 462 2.71 -16.50 -22.69
N SER A 463 3.87 -16.19 -23.26
CA SER A 463 5.19 -16.73 -22.89
C SER A 463 6.28 -15.75 -23.27
N GLY A 464 7.51 -16.01 -22.85
CA GLY A 464 8.69 -15.22 -23.18
C GLY A 464 9.66 -15.11 -22.03
N ILE A 465 10.84 -14.60 -22.30
CA ILE A 465 11.87 -14.28 -21.33
C ILE A 465 12.04 -12.76 -21.33
N TRP A 466 12.13 -12.17 -20.14
CA TRP A 466 12.46 -10.77 -19.98
C TRP A 466 13.77 -10.58 -19.21
N LYS A 467 14.48 -9.52 -19.52
CA LYS A 467 15.70 -9.06 -18.87
C LYS A 467 15.60 -7.55 -18.69
N GLY A 468 16.09 -7.01 -17.59
CA GLY A 468 16.09 -5.58 -17.34
C GLY A 468 15.56 -5.22 -15.96
N GLN A 469 15.02 -4.02 -15.83
CA GLN A 469 14.56 -3.47 -14.57
C GLN A 469 13.14 -2.90 -14.67
N LEU A 470 12.31 -3.24 -13.68
CA LEU A 470 10.99 -2.67 -13.45
C LEU A 470 10.97 -2.01 -12.09
N GLN A 471 10.32 -0.86 -11.99
CA GLN A 471 10.14 -0.10 -10.78
C GLN A 471 8.66 0.22 -10.60
N TYR A 472 8.15 0.01 -9.38
CA TYR A 472 6.80 0.35 -8.99
C TYR A 472 6.82 1.43 -7.92
N GLN A 473 6.10 2.50 -8.13
CA GLN A 473 6.03 3.61 -7.19
C GLN A 473 4.60 3.82 -6.71
N ILE A 474 4.46 4.01 -5.40
CA ILE A 474 3.25 4.54 -4.76
C ILE A 474 3.61 5.88 -4.15
N GLY A 475 2.94 6.93 -4.57
CA GLY A 475 3.16 8.26 -4.03
C GLY A 475 2.63 8.43 -2.60
N PRO A 476 2.93 9.58 -1.96
CA PRO A 476 2.53 9.88 -0.59
C PRO A 476 1.03 9.73 -0.39
N GLN A 477 0.63 9.02 0.66
CA GLN A 477 -0.78 8.88 1.05
C GLN A 477 -1.13 9.93 2.10
N PRO A 478 -2.19 10.74 1.92
CA PRO A 478 -2.60 11.71 2.92
C PRO A 478 -3.09 10.98 4.18
N ARG A 479 -2.39 11.16 5.30
CA ARG A 479 -2.73 10.55 6.61
C ARG A 479 -3.91 11.20 7.33
N VAL A 480 -4.51 12.26 6.81
CA VAL A 480 -5.58 12.99 7.50
C VAL A 480 -6.77 13.24 6.58
N ALA A 481 -7.93 12.77 7.01
CA ALA A 481 -9.23 12.92 6.36
C ALA A 481 -9.82 14.36 6.44
N GLN A 482 -9.01 15.42 6.29
CA GLN A 482 -9.47 16.81 6.45
C GLN A 482 -9.13 17.77 5.30
N ILE A 483 -8.75 17.27 4.14
CA ILE A 483 -8.54 18.14 2.96
C ILE A 483 -9.41 17.61 1.82
N PRO A 484 -10.23 18.47 1.15
CA PRO A 484 -11.04 18.04 0.02
C PRO A 484 -10.13 17.48 -1.10
N PRO A 485 -10.60 16.48 -1.88
CA PRO A 485 -9.79 15.73 -2.85
C PRO A 485 -9.51 16.53 -4.12
N THR A 486 -8.82 17.66 -4.00
CA THR A 486 -8.32 18.44 -5.14
C THR A 486 -6.81 18.30 -5.33
N LEU A 487 -6.17 17.42 -4.59
CA LEU A 487 -4.76 17.11 -4.81
C LEU A 487 -4.63 16.02 -5.88
N VAL A 488 -3.82 16.33 -6.88
CA VAL A 488 -3.37 15.44 -7.96
C VAL A 488 -3.15 14.03 -7.41
N PRO A 489 -3.82 13.00 -7.97
CA PRO A 489 -3.58 11.63 -7.52
C PRO A 489 -2.09 11.35 -7.62
N ALA A 490 -1.50 10.91 -6.52
CA ALA A 490 -0.12 10.49 -6.51
C ALA A 490 0.10 9.50 -7.65
N LYS A 491 1.07 9.76 -8.53
CA LYS A 491 1.39 8.86 -9.63
C LYS A 491 1.81 7.53 -9.03
N SER A 492 0.88 6.58 -9.00
CA SER A 492 1.20 5.19 -8.72
C SER A 492 1.28 4.44 -10.04
N GLY A 493 2.30 3.67 -10.24
CA GLY A 493 2.42 2.91 -11.47
C GLY A 493 3.78 2.25 -11.66
N TRP A 494 3.82 1.40 -12.66
CA TRP A 494 5.03 0.73 -13.11
C TRP A 494 5.82 1.61 -14.07
N SER A 495 7.14 1.58 -13.97
CA SER A 495 8.08 2.17 -14.91
C SER A 495 9.28 1.26 -15.08
N GLY A 496 10.00 1.42 -16.19
CA GLY A 496 11.22 0.68 -16.42
C GLY A 496 11.50 0.36 -17.88
N ALA A 497 12.64 -0.30 -18.09
CA ALA A 497 13.09 -0.77 -19.39
C ALA A 497 13.42 -2.26 -19.30
N ILE A 498 12.89 -3.04 -20.23
CA ILE A 498 13.11 -4.47 -20.31
C ILE A 498 13.34 -4.90 -21.76
N ASP A 499 14.19 -5.88 -21.95
CA ASP A 499 14.34 -6.59 -23.21
C ASP A 499 13.52 -7.88 -23.16
N LEU A 500 12.73 -8.12 -24.20
CA LEU A 500 11.91 -9.31 -24.37
C LEU A 500 12.57 -10.23 -25.39
N ALA A 501 12.63 -11.52 -25.10
CA ALA A 501 13.08 -12.56 -25.99
C ALA A 501 12.05 -13.70 -26.05
N ASP A 502 11.84 -14.23 -27.26
CA ASP A 502 10.94 -15.36 -27.54
C ASP A 502 9.55 -15.21 -26.90
N ALA A 503 9.03 -13.98 -26.94
CA ALA A 503 7.75 -13.64 -26.34
C ALA A 503 6.61 -13.92 -27.32
N SER A 504 5.49 -14.45 -26.81
CA SER A 504 4.30 -14.74 -27.58
C SER A 504 3.13 -13.88 -27.10
N PHE A 505 2.51 -13.14 -28.03
CA PHE A 505 1.38 -12.26 -27.77
C PHE A 505 0.13 -12.81 -28.46
N ARG A 506 -0.95 -13.04 -27.69
CA ARG A 506 -2.25 -13.41 -28.22
C ARG A 506 -3.03 -12.13 -28.54
N LEU A 507 -3.02 -11.74 -29.81
CA LEU A 507 -3.72 -10.57 -30.28
C LEU A 507 -5.11 -10.96 -30.82
N PRO A 508 -6.22 -10.47 -30.24
CA PRO A 508 -7.54 -10.70 -30.78
C PRO A 508 -7.65 -10.22 -32.22
N GLY A 509 -8.15 -11.04 -33.12
CA GLY A 509 -8.25 -10.72 -34.54
C GLY A 509 -7.13 -11.30 -35.42
N LEU A 510 -6.11 -11.93 -34.83
CA LEU A 510 -5.15 -12.76 -35.54
C LEU A 510 -5.46 -14.25 -35.30
N ALA A 511 -5.29 -15.06 -36.37
CA ALA A 511 -5.47 -16.52 -36.30
C ALA A 511 -4.35 -17.20 -35.49
N GLU A 512 -3.16 -16.66 -35.52
CA GLU A 512 -1.99 -17.15 -34.83
C GLU A 512 -1.42 -16.05 -33.91
N PRO A 513 -0.79 -16.43 -32.77
CA PRO A 513 -0.15 -15.46 -31.90
C PRO A 513 1.04 -14.78 -32.60
N LEU A 514 1.27 -13.51 -32.24
CA LEU A 514 2.45 -12.80 -32.66
C LEU A 514 3.64 -13.31 -31.85
N ALA A 515 4.58 -13.99 -32.48
CA ALA A 515 5.82 -14.47 -31.88
C ALA A 515 6.91 -13.40 -32.00
N VAL A 516 7.19 -12.70 -30.91
CA VAL A 516 8.24 -11.66 -30.84
C VAL A 516 9.56 -12.31 -30.46
N LYS A 517 10.48 -12.31 -31.38
CA LYS A 517 11.82 -12.90 -31.20
C LYS A 517 12.68 -12.01 -30.30
N THR A 518 12.64 -10.70 -30.53
CA THR A 518 13.30 -9.68 -29.71
C THR A 518 12.53 -8.37 -29.74
N ALA A 519 12.46 -7.66 -28.63
CA ALA A 519 11.98 -6.29 -28.55
C ALA A 519 12.51 -5.63 -27.27
N SER A 520 12.77 -4.31 -27.31
CA SER A 520 13.02 -3.51 -26.11
C SER A 520 11.74 -2.80 -25.71
N ALA A 521 11.28 -3.04 -24.50
CA ALA A 521 10.05 -2.46 -23.97
C ALA A 521 10.35 -1.39 -22.92
N HIS A 522 9.71 -0.23 -23.05
CA HIS A 522 9.73 0.85 -22.06
C HIS A 522 8.32 1.04 -21.49
N ILE A 523 8.20 1.07 -20.18
CA ILE A 523 6.96 1.21 -19.43
C ILE A 523 7.03 2.52 -18.66
N ASP A 524 6.00 3.35 -18.75
CA ASP A 524 5.84 4.59 -17.98
C ASP A 524 4.36 4.73 -17.58
N GLY A 525 4.01 4.21 -16.42
CA GLY A 525 2.63 4.06 -15.98
C GLY A 525 1.82 3.18 -16.93
N ALA A 526 0.78 3.76 -17.54
CA ALA A 526 -0.05 3.07 -18.52
C ALA A 526 0.49 3.14 -19.95
N ARG A 527 1.54 3.93 -20.20
CA ARG A 527 2.19 4.02 -21.51
C ARG A 527 3.20 2.89 -21.67
N VAL A 528 3.17 2.24 -22.84
CA VAL A 528 4.10 1.18 -23.20
C VAL A 528 4.64 1.43 -24.61
N THR A 529 5.95 1.33 -24.77
CA THR A 529 6.60 1.35 -26.10
C THR A 529 7.39 0.05 -26.29
N LEU A 530 7.28 -0.53 -27.47
CA LEU A 530 8.15 -1.61 -27.93
C LEU A 530 8.96 -1.09 -29.11
N ASP A 531 10.25 -1.02 -28.93
CA ASP A 531 11.18 -0.56 -29.94
C ASP A 531 11.99 -1.73 -30.50
N HIS A 532 12.44 -1.62 -31.76
CA HIS A 532 13.27 -2.61 -32.44
C HIS A 532 12.67 -4.02 -32.44
N MET A 533 11.34 -4.12 -32.52
CA MET A 533 10.62 -5.39 -32.51
C MET A 533 10.97 -6.21 -33.76
N ARG A 534 11.37 -7.45 -33.56
CA ARG A 534 11.46 -8.49 -34.60
C ARG A 534 10.49 -9.59 -34.21
N ALA A 535 9.51 -9.83 -35.05
CA ALA A 535 8.41 -10.74 -34.76
C ALA A 535 8.02 -11.56 -36.00
N HIS A 536 7.24 -12.62 -35.78
CA HIS A 536 6.61 -13.40 -36.82
C HIS A 536 5.14 -13.57 -36.51
N ALA A 537 4.31 -13.46 -37.56
CA ALA A 537 2.90 -13.86 -37.50
C ALA A 537 2.69 -14.92 -38.57
N GLY A 538 2.50 -16.17 -38.19
CA GLY A 538 2.60 -17.29 -39.13
C GLY A 538 3.96 -17.33 -39.79
N GLN A 539 4.01 -17.28 -41.10
CA GLN A 539 5.26 -17.24 -41.89
C GLN A 539 5.76 -15.81 -42.15
N ILE A 540 5.00 -14.78 -41.85
CA ILE A 540 5.35 -13.40 -42.15
C ILE A 540 6.30 -12.85 -41.09
N ALA A 541 7.50 -12.44 -41.52
CA ALA A 541 8.49 -11.77 -40.70
C ALA A 541 8.16 -10.27 -40.61
N ILE A 542 8.02 -9.75 -39.38
CA ILE A 542 7.61 -8.40 -39.09
C ILE A 542 8.70 -7.69 -38.30
N GLN A 543 9.07 -6.48 -38.70
CA GLN A 543 9.96 -5.59 -37.96
C GLN A 543 9.19 -4.29 -37.69
N GLY A 544 9.51 -3.61 -36.57
CA GLY A 544 8.89 -2.34 -36.31
C GLY A 544 8.87 -1.91 -34.86
N ASP A 545 8.04 -0.92 -34.59
CA ASP A 545 7.87 -0.31 -33.29
C ASP A 545 6.38 -0.27 -32.97
N TYR A 546 6.07 -0.39 -31.70
CA TYR A 546 4.70 -0.28 -31.18
C TYR A 546 4.66 0.68 -30.01
N ARG A 547 3.62 1.53 -29.93
CA ARG A 547 3.38 2.45 -28.83
C ARG A 547 1.93 2.39 -28.39
N TYR A 548 1.71 2.25 -27.11
CA TYR A 548 0.40 2.32 -26.46
C TYR A 548 0.30 3.58 -25.60
N GLU A 549 -0.65 4.46 -25.90
CA GLU A 549 -0.92 5.70 -25.18
C GLU A 549 -2.44 5.80 -24.88
N PRO A 550 -2.89 5.33 -23.71
CA PRO A 550 -4.33 5.15 -23.40
C PRO A 550 -5.14 6.45 -23.38
N GLN A 551 -4.49 7.61 -23.25
CA GLN A 551 -5.15 8.92 -23.24
C GLN A 551 -5.44 9.49 -24.65
N MET A 552 -4.91 8.86 -25.68
CA MET A 552 -5.10 9.29 -27.07
C MET A 552 -6.38 8.70 -27.66
N ALA A 553 -6.99 9.43 -28.63
CA ALA A 553 -8.17 8.92 -29.35
C ALA A 553 -7.89 7.58 -30.07
N ARG A 554 -6.65 7.39 -30.51
CA ARG A 554 -6.12 6.12 -31.03
C ARG A 554 -4.94 5.71 -30.17
N PRO A 555 -5.17 4.88 -29.17
CA PRO A 555 -4.16 4.51 -28.18
C PRO A 555 -3.05 3.62 -28.75
N HIS A 556 -3.33 2.85 -29.82
CA HIS A 556 -2.39 1.93 -30.43
C HIS A 556 -1.74 2.60 -31.65
N ARG A 557 -0.42 2.75 -31.63
CA ARG A 557 0.37 3.26 -32.75
C ARG A 557 1.43 2.25 -33.16
N LEU A 558 1.52 1.96 -34.45
CA LEU A 558 2.47 1.00 -35.00
C LEU A 558 3.26 1.61 -36.15
N ARG A 559 4.49 1.16 -36.27
CA ARG A 559 5.29 1.24 -37.47
C ARG A 559 5.71 -0.17 -37.82
N VAL A 560 5.29 -0.66 -38.95
CA VAL A 560 5.50 -2.06 -39.37
C VAL A 560 6.21 -2.08 -40.70
N HIS A 561 7.27 -2.91 -40.78
CA HIS A 561 8.00 -3.20 -41.98
C HIS A 561 8.03 -4.73 -42.20
N ILE A 562 7.65 -5.15 -43.40
CA ILE A 562 7.59 -6.54 -43.84
C ILE A 562 8.42 -6.63 -45.11
N ALA A 563 9.46 -7.45 -45.11
CA ALA A 563 10.32 -7.61 -46.30
C ALA A 563 9.62 -8.36 -47.42
N GLU A 564 8.89 -9.41 -47.07
CA GLU A 564 8.19 -10.27 -48.04
C GLU A 564 6.94 -10.86 -47.38
N ALA A 565 5.81 -10.88 -48.13
CA ALA A 565 4.56 -11.49 -47.69
C ALA A 565 3.78 -12.04 -48.90
N ASP A 566 2.90 -13.01 -48.61
CA ASP A 566 1.88 -13.52 -49.52
C ASP A 566 0.51 -13.02 -49.09
N ALA A 567 -0.29 -12.54 -50.04
CA ALA A 567 -1.62 -12.02 -49.79
C ALA A 567 -2.56 -13.08 -49.21
N VAL A 568 -2.43 -14.34 -49.58
CA VAL A 568 -3.19 -15.47 -49.05
C VAL A 568 -2.83 -15.73 -47.60
N GLU A 569 -1.55 -15.62 -47.23
CA GLU A 569 -1.12 -15.76 -45.86
C GLU A 569 -1.59 -14.59 -44.97
N ILE A 570 -1.54 -13.34 -45.49
CA ILE A 570 -2.13 -12.19 -44.79
C ILE A 570 -3.62 -12.41 -44.53
N GLU A 571 -4.37 -12.83 -45.55
CA GLU A 571 -5.80 -13.13 -45.43
C GLU A 571 -6.04 -14.23 -44.38
N ARG A 572 -5.28 -15.33 -44.42
CA ARG A 572 -5.35 -16.42 -43.45
C ARG A 572 -5.15 -15.94 -42.01
N LEU A 573 -4.15 -15.09 -41.79
CA LEU A 573 -3.84 -14.54 -40.48
C LEU A 573 -4.93 -13.57 -39.97
N LEU A 574 -5.53 -12.79 -40.86
CA LEU A 574 -6.58 -11.82 -40.51
C LEU A 574 -7.99 -12.41 -40.52
N MET A 575 -8.17 -13.69 -40.88
CA MET A 575 -9.48 -14.34 -40.97
C MET A 575 -10.39 -14.11 -39.77
N PRO A 576 -9.91 -14.17 -38.47
CA PRO A 576 -10.76 -13.86 -37.32
C PRO A 576 -11.26 -12.40 -37.27
N ALA A 577 -10.52 -11.46 -37.90
CA ALA A 577 -10.94 -10.06 -38.03
C ALA A 577 -11.86 -9.82 -39.23
N LEU A 578 -11.68 -10.59 -40.31
CA LEU A 578 -12.42 -10.45 -41.56
C LEU A 578 -13.75 -11.21 -41.54
N HIS A 579 -13.82 -12.35 -40.83
CA HIS A 579 -15.01 -13.20 -40.83
C HIS A 579 -15.59 -13.34 -39.41
N HIS A 580 -16.80 -12.80 -39.22
CA HIS A 580 -17.54 -12.90 -37.94
C HIS A 580 -18.68 -13.91 -38.08
N SER A 581 -18.48 -15.13 -37.55
CA SER A 581 -19.54 -16.13 -37.52
C SER A 581 -20.61 -15.76 -36.51
N ARG A 582 -21.86 -15.78 -36.90
CA ARG A 582 -23.00 -15.76 -35.96
C ARG A 582 -22.96 -17.03 -35.12
N GLY A 583 -23.07 -16.95 -33.80
CA GLY A 583 -23.22 -18.13 -32.94
C GLY A 583 -24.39 -18.98 -33.38
N LEU A 584 -24.31 -20.31 -33.19
CA LEU A 584 -25.30 -21.29 -33.65
C LEU A 584 -26.74 -20.93 -33.27
N LEU A 585 -26.97 -20.37 -32.08
CA LEU A 585 -28.28 -19.92 -31.58
C LEU A 585 -28.81 -18.67 -32.31
N ALA A 586 -27.96 -17.73 -32.67
CA ALA A 586 -28.37 -16.54 -33.42
C ALA A 586 -28.69 -16.87 -34.89
N ARG A 587 -28.05 -17.90 -35.47
CA ARG A 587 -28.43 -18.46 -36.79
C ARG A 587 -29.80 -19.14 -36.78
N ALA A 588 -30.07 -19.95 -35.71
CA ALA A 588 -31.34 -20.70 -35.62
C ALA A 588 -32.57 -19.80 -35.41
N LEU A 589 -32.39 -18.64 -34.77
CA LEU A 589 -33.52 -17.75 -34.42
C LEU A 589 -33.70 -16.60 -35.38
N SER A 590 -32.86 -16.41 -36.38
CA SER A 590 -32.92 -15.28 -37.36
C SER A 590 -33.07 -13.89 -36.72
N LEU A 591 -32.71 -13.73 -35.46
CA LEU A 591 -32.91 -12.54 -34.66
C LEU A 591 -31.63 -11.72 -34.57
N GLY A 592 -31.71 -10.45 -35.05
CA GLY A 592 -30.76 -9.40 -34.75
C GLY A 592 -29.63 -9.22 -35.80
N ARG A 593 -29.09 -8.00 -35.86
CA ARG A 593 -27.85 -7.65 -36.54
C ARG A 593 -26.67 -8.37 -35.85
N PRO A 594 -25.62 -8.82 -36.58
CA PRO A 594 -24.44 -9.39 -35.95
C PRO A 594 -23.86 -8.37 -34.96
N THR A 595 -23.79 -8.74 -33.71
CA THR A 595 -23.07 -7.93 -32.71
C THR A 595 -21.59 -8.04 -33.00
N LEU A 596 -20.94 -6.91 -33.17
CA LEU A 596 -19.49 -6.86 -33.34
C LEU A 596 -18.82 -7.40 -32.06
N PRO A 597 -17.75 -8.17 -32.16
CA PRO A 597 -16.97 -8.57 -31.01
C PRO A 597 -16.46 -7.36 -30.22
N GLU A 598 -16.44 -7.42 -28.91
CA GLU A 598 -16.00 -6.33 -28.03
C GLU A 598 -14.58 -5.85 -28.37
N TRP A 599 -13.67 -6.78 -28.65
CA TRP A 599 -12.29 -6.47 -29.04
C TRP A 599 -12.22 -5.66 -30.36
N LEU A 600 -13.18 -5.81 -31.26
CA LEU A 600 -13.23 -5.05 -32.52
C LEU A 600 -13.82 -3.66 -32.30
N THR A 601 -14.87 -3.55 -31.47
CA THR A 601 -15.49 -2.26 -31.13
C THR A 601 -14.54 -1.33 -30.39
N GLY A 602 -13.66 -1.90 -29.53
CA GLY A 602 -12.65 -1.15 -28.78
C GLY A 602 -11.35 -0.91 -29.53
N ARG A 603 -11.24 -1.37 -30.79
CA ARG A 603 -9.99 -1.20 -31.55
C ARG A 603 -9.88 0.17 -32.16
N HIS A 604 -8.86 0.92 -31.74
CA HIS A 604 -8.50 2.22 -32.28
C HIS A 604 -6.99 2.23 -32.50
N LEU A 605 -6.59 2.17 -33.79
CA LEU A 605 -5.22 1.95 -34.22
C LEU A 605 -4.82 2.98 -35.27
N ASP A 606 -3.57 3.42 -35.21
CA ASP A 606 -2.89 4.25 -36.20
C ASP A 606 -1.56 3.56 -36.57
N ALA A 607 -1.38 3.22 -37.84
CA ALA A 607 -0.20 2.48 -38.24
C ALA A 607 0.39 2.97 -39.57
N ASN A 608 1.71 2.98 -39.64
CA ASN A 608 2.44 3.10 -40.91
C ASN A 608 2.94 1.71 -41.31
N LEU A 609 2.53 1.25 -42.50
CA LEU A 609 2.85 -0.05 -43.02
C LEU A 609 3.78 0.11 -44.24
N GLN A 610 4.86 -0.68 -44.27
CA GLN A 610 5.76 -0.82 -45.39
C GLN A 610 5.92 -2.31 -45.70
N ILE A 611 5.74 -2.70 -46.98
CA ILE A 611 5.98 -4.05 -47.46
C ILE A 611 6.86 -3.94 -48.71
N ASP A 612 8.04 -4.54 -48.66
CA ASP A 612 8.99 -4.42 -49.77
C ASP A 612 8.55 -5.28 -50.96
N LEU A 613 8.01 -6.47 -50.69
CA LEU A 613 7.51 -7.40 -51.71
C LEU A 613 6.22 -8.11 -51.23
N LEU A 614 5.16 -7.98 -52.00
CA LEU A 614 3.87 -8.66 -51.78
C LEU A 614 3.51 -9.51 -53.00
N HIS A 615 3.33 -10.80 -52.80
CA HIS A 615 2.85 -11.73 -53.82
C HIS A 615 1.31 -11.74 -53.84
N VAL A 616 0.70 -11.40 -54.97
CA VAL A 616 -0.76 -11.35 -55.15
C VAL A 616 -1.17 -12.10 -56.41
N GLY A 617 -1.73 -13.28 -56.32
CA GLY A 617 -2.28 -14.01 -57.46
C GLY A 617 -1.27 -14.37 -58.58
N GLY A 618 0.03 -14.38 -58.25
CA GLY A 618 1.12 -14.64 -59.18
C GLY A 618 1.86 -13.40 -59.67
N GLU A 619 1.40 -12.21 -59.28
CA GLU A 619 2.04 -10.92 -59.57
C GLU A 619 2.81 -10.38 -58.37
N ASP A 620 3.89 -9.65 -58.62
CA ASP A 620 4.75 -9.04 -57.60
C ASP A 620 4.44 -7.57 -57.45
N VAL A 621 3.91 -7.17 -56.30
CA VAL A 621 3.74 -5.76 -55.95
C VAL A 621 4.87 -5.34 -55.00
N ARG A 622 5.59 -4.27 -55.35
CA ARG A 622 6.82 -3.87 -54.64
C ARG A 622 6.64 -2.50 -53.99
N ASP A 623 7.50 -2.27 -52.96
CA ASP A 623 7.61 -0.95 -52.26
C ASP A 623 6.28 -0.40 -51.76
N ILE A 624 5.40 -1.24 -51.24
CA ILE A 624 4.12 -0.82 -50.72
C ILE A 624 4.33 0.03 -49.47
N ARG A 625 3.77 1.23 -49.48
CA ARG A 625 3.70 2.12 -48.32
C ARG A 625 2.27 2.64 -48.15
N THR A 626 1.77 2.58 -46.90
CA THR A 626 0.46 3.08 -46.64
C THR A 626 0.31 3.47 -45.17
N HIS A 627 -0.60 4.40 -44.90
CA HIS A 627 -1.00 4.75 -43.54
C HIS A 627 -2.36 4.14 -43.24
N LEU A 628 -2.43 3.30 -42.22
CA LEU A 628 -3.63 2.61 -41.76
C LEU A 628 -4.22 3.32 -40.55
N VAL A 629 -5.48 3.69 -40.64
CA VAL A 629 -6.32 4.10 -39.54
C VAL A 629 -7.42 3.06 -39.36
N TRP A 630 -7.43 2.40 -38.19
CA TRP A 630 -8.44 1.40 -37.87
C TRP A 630 -9.27 1.81 -36.67
N ASP A 631 -10.51 2.22 -36.91
CA ASP A 631 -11.45 2.63 -35.89
C ASP A 631 -12.65 1.66 -35.85
N SER A 632 -12.71 0.81 -34.84
CA SER A 632 -13.78 -0.16 -34.64
C SER A 632 -13.96 -1.07 -35.88
N ALA A 633 -15.10 -1.01 -36.52
CA ALA A 633 -15.44 -1.83 -37.69
C ALA A 633 -15.00 -1.20 -39.01
N LYS A 634 -14.13 -0.20 -39.03
CA LYS A 634 -13.66 0.47 -40.25
C LYS A 634 -12.16 0.60 -40.25
N ALA A 635 -11.50 0.07 -41.27
CA ALA A 635 -10.09 0.26 -41.52
C ALA A 635 -9.89 1.05 -42.82
N GLU A 636 -9.09 2.09 -42.74
CA GLU A 636 -8.79 2.99 -43.87
C GLU A 636 -7.28 3.00 -44.12
N PHE A 637 -6.91 2.61 -45.33
CA PHE A 637 -5.53 2.72 -45.83
C PHE A 637 -5.45 3.94 -46.73
N SER A 638 -4.75 4.94 -46.28
CA SER A 638 -4.56 6.22 -47.01
C SER A 638 -3.12 6.33 -47.47
N ASN A 639 -2.86 7.22 -48.45
CA ASN A 639 -1.53 7.42 -49.04
C ASN A 639 -0.90 6.12 -49.50
N PHE A 640 -1.72 5.22 -50.06
CA PHE A 640 -1.21 3.96 -50.60
C PHE A 640 -0.32 4.26 -51.78
N GLN A 641 0.85 3.68 -51.84
CA GLN A 641 1.86 3.73 -52.89
C GLN A 641 2.40 2.35 -53.08
N ALA A 642 2.57 1.94 -54.30
CA ALA A 642 3.17 0.65 -54.68
C ALA A 642 3.76 0.74 -56.10
N ASN A 643 4.67 -0.18 -56.38
CA ASN A 643 5.18 -0.41 -57.74
C ASN A 643 4.66 -1.75 -58.27
N LEU A 644 4.05 -1.72 -59.45
CA LEU A 644 3.51 -2.88 -60.14
C LEU A 644 3.98 -2.85 -61.58
N ASP A 645 4.64 -3.93 -62.05
CA ASP A 645 5.09 -4.06 -63.45
C ASP A 645 5.76 -2.79 -64.01
N GLY A 646 6.80 -2.29 -63.31
CA GLY A 646 7.54 -1.10 -63.72
C GLY A 646 6.79 0.24 -63.61
N GLY A 647 5.50 0.21 -63.29
CA GLY A 647 4.66 1.40 -63.06
C GLY A 647 4.45 1.71 -61.57
N HIS A 648 3.83 2.88 -61.32
CA HIS A 648 3.56 3.36 -59.98
C HIS A 648 2.07 3.41 -59.71
N VAL A 649 1.62 2.85 -58.57
CA VAL A 649 0.21 2.84 -58.18
C VAL A 649 0.05 3.65 -56.89
N THR A 650 -0.87 4.60 -56.87
CA THR A 650 -1.26 5.39 -55.69
C THR A 650 -2.74 5.25 -55.47
N GLY A 651 -3.17 5.43 -54.20
CA GLY A 651 -4.58 5.32 -53.89
C GLY A 651 -4.98 5.31 -52.43
N ALA A 652 -6.19 4.83 -52.18
CA ALA A 652 -6.75 4.61 -50.83
C ALA A 652 -7.67 3.39 -50.84
N LEU A 653 -7.59 2.59 -49.78
CA LEU A 653 -8.43 1.40 -49.57
C LEU A 653 -9.24 1.58 -48.28
N ALA A 654 -10.56 1.42 -48.33
CA ALA A 654 -11.42 1.34 -47.18
C ALA A 654 -11.97 -0.07 -47.00
N VAL A 655 -11.88 -0.61 -45.78
CA VAL A 655 -12.36 -1.93 -45.40
C VAL A 655 -13.45 -1.77 -44.35
N GLY A 656 -14.66 -2.26 -44.61
CA GLY A 656 -15.79 -2.27 -43.69
C GLY A 656 -15.97 -3.66 -43.05
N LEU A 657 -15.98 -3.73 -41.75
CA LEU A 657 -16.06 -5.00 -40.97
C LEU A 657 -17.38 -5.13 -40.20
N ARG A 658 -18.42 -4.35 -40.53
CA ARG A 658 -19.70 -4.39 -39.81
C ARG A 658 -20.60 -5.60 -40.18
N GLY A 659 -20.41 -6.16 -41.34
CA GLY A 659 -21.23 -7.27 -41.87
C GLY A 659 -20.68 -8.64 -41.44
N ALA A 660 -21.36 -9.71 -41.86
CA ALA A 660 -20.87 -11.07 -41.78
C ALA A 660 -19.66 -11.28 -42.70
N HIS A 661 -19.58 -10.52 -43.76
CA HIS A 661 -18.49 -10.48 -44.72
C HIS A 661 -17.90 -9.06 -44.78
N PRO A 662 -16.59 -8.94 -44.95
CA PRO A 662 -15.95 -7.64 -45.12
C PRO A 662 -16.34 -6.99 -46.44
N THR A 663 -16.34 -5.67 -46.50
CA THR A 663 -16.54 -4.90 -47.72
C THR A 663 -15.28 -4.11 -48.03
N TYR A 664 -14.90 -4.00 -49.28
CA TYR A 664 -13.70 -3.33 -49.73
C TYR A 664 -14.07 -2.26 -50.74
N ARG A 665 -13.42 -1.09 -50.63
CA ARG A 665 -13.50 -0.04 -51.60
C ARG A 665 -12.10 0.54 -51.86
N LEU A 666 -11.53 0.27 -53.03
CA LEU A 666 -10.24 0.75 -53.46
C LEU A 666 -10.47 1.90 -54.47
N GLN A 667 -9.78 3.01 -54.27
CA GLN A 667 -9.58 4.05 -55.29
C GLN A 667 -8.10 4.05 -55.62
N ALA A 668 -7.75 3.84 -56.88
CA ALA A 668 -6.37 3.76 -57.32
C ALA A 668 -6.14 4.53 -58.62
N HIS A 669 -4.98 5.12 -58.68
CA HIS A 669 -4.40 5.70 -59.88
C HIS A 669 -3.13 4.95 -60.21
N ALA A 670 -3.07 4.32 -61.35
CA ALA A 670 -1.92 3.62 -61.87
C ALA A 670 -1.27 4.45 -62.98
N ALA A 671 0.02 4.64 -62.95
CA ALA A 671 0.77 5.41 -63.92
C ALA A 671 1.95 4.57 -64.47
N GLY A 672 1.97 4.40 -65.77
CA GLY A 672 3.07 3.76 -66.50
C GLY A 672 3.22 2.26 -66.23
N VAL A 673 2.17 1.52 -65.89
CA VAL A 673 2.18 0.08 -65.67
C VAL A 673 2.45 -0.60 -67.02
N GLU A 674 3.44 -1.48 -67.06
CA GLU A 674 3.80 -2.22 -68.27
C GLU A 674 2.77 -3.32 -68.58
N TRP A 675 2.20 -3.27 -69.77
CA TRP A 675 1.33 -4.33 -70.26
C TRP A 675 1.53 -4.50 -71.73
N LYS A 676 1.83 -5.70 -72.19
CA LYS A 676 2.08 -6.04 -73.59
C LYS A 676 3.05 -5.04 -74.26
N SER A 677 4.21 -4.83 -73.71
CA SER A 677 5.28 -3.94 -74.20
C SER A 677 4.94 -2.42 -74.18
N GLY A 678 3.68 -2.08 -73.91
CA GLY A 678 3.25 -0.71 -73.74
C GLY A 678 3.07 -0.27 -72.28
N LYS A 679 2.70 0.99 -72.08
CA LYS A 679 2.43 1.58 -70.76
C LYS A 679 0.96 1.95 -70.60
N VAL A 680 0.43 1.60 -69.44
CA VAL A 680 -1.00 1.88 -69.10
C VAL A 680 -1.06 2.85 -67.91
N ASP A 681 -1.82 3.91 -68.11
CA ASP A 681 -2.25 4.80 -67.06
C ASP A 681 -3.76 4.51 -66.81
N ALA A 682 -4.18 4.40 -65.53
CA ALA A 682 -5.58 4.10 -65.21
C ALA A 682 -6.02 4.74 -63.89
N ASP A 683 -7.24 5.27 -63.92
CA ASP A 683 -7.95 5.67 -62.71
C ASP A 683 -9.06 4.65 -62.47
N THR A 684 -9.10 4.03 -61.30
CA THR A 684 -10.06 2.97 -60.99
C THR A 684 -10.69 3.11 -59.65
N VAL A 685 -11.97 2.81 -59.56
CA VAL A 685 -12.68 2.53 -58.30
C VAL A 685 -13.14 1.08 -58.33
N LEU A 686 -12.67 0.33 -57.35
CA LEU A 686 -12.95 -1.07 -57.18
C LEU A 686 -13.74 -1.30 -55.91
N GLU A 687 -14.83 -2.04 -55.98
CA GLU A 687 -15.65 -2.45 -54.82
C GLU A 687 -15.83 -3.94 -54.87
N SER A 688 -15.69 -4.58 -53.68
CA SER A 688 -15.88 -6.02 -53.53
C SER A 688 -16.33 -6.37 -52.08
N SER A 689 -16.74 -7.63 -51.89
CA SER A 689 -17.08 -8.12 -50.55
C SER A 689 -16.80 -9.60 -50.46
N GLY A 690 -16.60 -10.08 -49.20
CA GLY A 690 -16.26 -11.47 -48.94
C GLY A 690 -14.78 -11.69 -48.73
N VAL A 691 -14.36 -12.99 -48.74
CA VAL A 691 -12.99 -13.44 -48.54
C VAL A 691 -12.69 -14.53 -49.57
N GLY A 692 -11.43 -14.69 -49.92
CA GLY A 692 -10.98 -15.71 -50.87
C GLY A 692 -11.66 -15.54 -52.25
N LEU A 693 -12.17 -16.62 -52.81
CA LEU A 693 -12.85 -16.61 -54.13
C LEU A 693 -14.10 -15.71 -54.20
N GLU A 694 -14.74 -15.42 -53.04
CA GLU A 694 -15.88 -14.51 -53.01
C GLU A 694 -15.51 -13.10 -53.42
N LEU A 695 -14.28 -12.65 -53.16
CA LEU A 695 -13.75 -11.33 -53.59
C LEU A 695 -13.88 -11.14 -55.08
N LEU A 696 -13.52 -12.19 -55.83
CA LEU A 696 -13.62 -12.16 -57.31
C LEU A 696 -15.09 -12.19 -57.77
N ALA A 697 -15.90 -13.00 -57.12
CA ALA A 697 -17.34 -13.11 -57.47
C ALA A 697 -18.18 -11.84 -57.21
N HIS A 698 -17.73 -11.02 -56.25
CA HIS A 698 -18.42 -9.74 -55.90
C HIS A 698 -17.64 -8.51 -56.38
N LEU A 699 -16.67 -8.68 -57.29
CA LEU A 699 -15.83 -7.59 -57.76
C LEU A 699 -16.62 -6.70 -58.75
N HIS A 700 -16.76 -5.46 -58.38
CA HIS A 700 -17.23 -4.38 -59.25
C HIS A 700 -16.09 -3.37 -59.43
N SER A 701 -15.82 -2.98 -60.65
CA SER A 701 -14.78 -2.00 -60.96
C SER A 701 -15.26 -1.05 -62.07
N LYS A 702 -14.88 0.20 -61.96
CA LYS A 702 -15.09 1.20 -63.00
C LYS A 702 -13.92 2.19 -63.02
N GLY A 703 -13.61 2.67 -64.21
CA GLY A 703 -12.52 3.61 -64.34
C GLY A 703 -12.30 4.11 -65.73
N THR A 704 -11.23 4.89 -65.86
CA THR A 704 -10.72 5.33 -67.15
C THR A 704 -9.31 4.77 -67.33
N PHE A 705 -8.91 4.58 -68.54
CA PHE A 705 -7.57 4.14 -68.85
C PHE A 705 -7.03 4.78 -70.10
N THR A 706 -5.72 4.86 -70.20
CA THR A 706 -4.97 5.24 -71.41
C THR A 706 -3.77 4.28 -71.54
N ALA A 707 -3.70 3.57 -72.65
CA ALA A 707 -2.60 2.66 -72.97
C ALA A 707 -1.85 3.20 -74.18
N ARG A 708 -0.52 3.21 -74.09
CA ARG A 708 0.37 3.71 -75.14
C ARG A 708 1.40 2.69 -75.51
N GLY A 709 1.64 2.52 -76.81
CA GLY A 709 2.67 1.60 -77.29
C GLY A 709 2.36 0.10 -77.01
N VAL A 710 1.09 -0.22 -76.87
CA VAL A 710 0.66 -1.60 -76.64
C VAL A 710 0.59 -2.35 -77.93
N GLU A 711 1.34 -3.47 -78.03
CA GLU A 711 1.32 -4.33 -79.20
C GLU A 711 0.05 -5.20 -79.20
N MET A 712 -0.77 -5.04 -80.19
CA MET A 712 -1.96 -5.84 -80.46
C MET A 712 -1.86 -6.53 -81.83
N ASP A 713 -2.00 -7.85 -81.89
CA ASP A 713 -1.98 -8.59 -83.16
C ASP A 713 -3.05 -8.10 -84.18
N ALA A 714 -4.16 -7.54 -83.66
CA ALA A 714 -5.26 -7.04 -84.42
C ALA A 714 -4.99 -5.65 -85.05
N LEU A 715 -4.08 -4.86 -84.52
CA LEU A 715 -3.72 -3.50 -84.90
C LEU A 715 -2.23 -3.26 -84.66
N PRO A 716 -1.36 -3.62 -85.60
CA PRO A 716 0.08 -3.54 -85.42
C PRO A 716 0.60 -2.09 -85.26
N ASP A 717 -0.08 -1.10 -85.83
CA ASP A 717 0.31 0.31 -85.77
C ASP A 717 -0.44 1.10 -84.66
N LEU A 718 -0.86 0.42 -83.60
CA LEU A 718 -1.63 1.05 -82.51
C LEU A 718 -0.72 1.93 -81.66
N GLU A 719 -0.91 3.24 -81.69
CA GLU A 719 -0.14 4.21 -80.88
C GLU A 719 -0.72 4.35 -79.48
N SER A 720 -2.06 4.50 -79.40
CA SER A 720 -2.70 4.63 -78.10
C SER A 720 -4.18 4.18 -78.12
N VAL A 721 -4.60 3.74 -76.92
CA VAL A 721 -6.00 3.38 -76.64
C VAL A 721 -6.40 4.09 -75.37
N SER A 722 -7.51 4.80 -75.37
CA SER A 722 -8.08 5.37 -74.16
C SER A 722 -9.58 5.10 -74.11
N GLY A 723 -10.17 5.15 -72.90
CA GLY A 723 -11.60 4.96 -72.72
C GLY A 723 -11.99 4.75 -71.27
N SER A 724 -13.27 4.53 -71.07
CA SER A 724 -13.84 4.16 -69.77
C SER A 724 -14.18 2.65 -69.77
N TYR A 725 -14.06 2.04 -68.60
CA TYR A 725 -14.47 0.64 -68.39
C TYR A 725 -15.36 0.48 -67.18
N ALA A 726 -16.21 -0.54 -67.20
CA ALA A 726 -16.97 -1.02 -66.04
C ALA A 726 -16.98 -2.55 -66.03
N LEU A 727 -16.55 -3.13 -64.89
CA LEU A 727 -16.66 -4.56 -64.62
C LEU A 727 -17.82 -4.76 -63.65
N THR A 728 -18.77 -5.59 -64.03
CA THR A 728 -19.96 -5.97 -63.23
C THR A 728 -20.23 -7.46 -63.38
N TRP A 729 -21.05 -8.00 -62.56
CA TRP A 729 -21.44 -9.44 -62.65
C TRP A 729 -22.91 -9.51 -63.08
N ALA A 730 -23.13 -10.32 -64.13
CA ALA A 730 -24.47 -10.71 -64.55
C ALA A 730 -24.64 -12.22 -64.26
N GLN A 731 -25.50 -12.51 -63.27
CA GLN A 731 -25.67 -13.90 -62.73
C GLN A 731 -24.38 -14.43 -62.12
N THR A 732 -23.63 -15.31 -62.84
CA THR A 732 -22.41 -15.94 -62.37
C THR A 732 -21.17 -15.61 -63.22
N ALA A 733 -21.33 -14.72 -64.24
CA ALA A 733 -20.24 -14.37 -65.17
C ALA A 733 -19.87 -12.90 -65.09
N PRO A 734 -18.53 -12.58 -65.17
CA PRO A 734 -18.11 -11.18 -65.25
C PRO A 734 -18.51 -10.56 -66.57
N VAL A 735 -19.03 -9.35 -66.50
CA VAL A 735 -19.33 -8.53 -67.69
C VAL A 735 -18.48 -7.29 -67.65
N LEU A 736 -17.51 -7.23 -68.58
CA LEU A 736 -16.67 -6.06 -68.79
C LEU A 736 -17.26 -5.24 -69.94
N ARG A 737 -17.50 -3.99 -69.71
CA ARG A 737 -18.00 -3.03 -70.67
C ARG A 737 -17.01 -1.91 -70.82
N PHE A 738 -16.72 -1.56 -72.10
CA PHE A 738 -15.91 -0.42 -72.46
C PHE A 738 -16.79 0.64 -73.19
N THR A 739 -16.62 1.88 -72.76
CA THR A 739 -17.31 3.02 -73.37
C THR A 739 -16.32 4.14 -73.66
N ASP A 740 -16.71 5.04 -74.55
CA ASP A 740 -15.89 6.18 -74.96
C ASP A 740 -14.49 5.77 -75.42
N LEU A 741 -14.40 4.58 -76.05
CA LEU A 741 -13.14 4.09 -76.58
C LEU A 741 -12.64 5.01 -77.70
N GLN A 742 -11.37 5.37 -77.59
CA GLN A 742 -10.62 6.05 -78.62
C GLN A 742 -9.32 5.32 -78.87
N LEU A 743 -9.15 4.82 -80.13
CA LEU A 743 -7.94 4.12 -80.55
C LEU A 743 -7.30 4.98 -81.65
N VAL A 744 -6.00 5.23 -81.50
CA VAL A 744 -5.18 5.92 -82.51
C VAL A 744 -4.23 4.90 -83.12
N SER A 745 -4.36 4.66 -84.42
CA SER A 745 -3.54 3.71 -85.15
C SER A 745 -3.09 4.35 -86.49
N GLY A 746 -1.82 4.75 -86.54
CA GLY A 746 -1.33 5.57 -87.67
C GLY A 746 -2.17 6.88 -87.84
N ASP A 747 -2.65 7.14 -89.07
CA ASP A 747 -3.49 8.30 -89.36
C ASP A 747 -4.99 8.11 -89.02
N ASP A 748 -5.43 6.93 -88.61
CA ASP A 748 -6.83 6.63 -88.29
C ASP A 748 -7.09 6.70 -86.77
N THR A 749 -8.18 7.44 -86.42
CA THR A 749 -8.71 7.45 -85.04
C THR A 749 -10.05 6.74 -85.04
N TYR A 750 -10.10 5.60 -84.28
CA TYR A 750 -11.33 4.84 -84.13
C TYR A 750 -12.00 5.18 -82.80
N THR A 751 -13.31 5.40 -82.83
CA THR A 751 -14.12 5.56 -81.60
C THR A 751 -15.19 4.49 -81.54
N GLY A 752 -15.57 4.09 -80.31
CA GLY A 752 -16.57 3.07 -80.13
C GLY A 752 -16.75 2.50 -78.74
N GLN A 753 -17.22 1.28 -78.68
CA GLN A 753 -17.50 0.57 -77.43
C GLN A 753 -17.19 -0.90 -77.54
N GLY A 754 -17.07 -1.56 -76.36
CA GLY A 754 -16.81 -3.02 -76.26
C GLY A 754 -17.54 -3.64 -75.10
N SER A 755 -17.90 -4.90 -75.19
CA SER A 755 -18.48 -5.61 -74.04
C SER A 755 -18.24 -7.12 -74.12
N THR A 756 -18.30 -7.76 -72.95
CA THR A 756 -18.26 -9.22 -72.83
C THR A 756 -19.55 -9.78 -73.47
N GLN A 757 -19.38 -10.82 -74.26
CA GLN A 757 -20.45 -11.56 -74.90
C GLN A 757 -20.87 -12.77 -74.05
N PRO A 758 -22.02 -13.44 -74.34
CA PRO A 758 -22.50 -14.60 -73.59
C PRO A 758 -21.56 -15.79 -73.59
N ASP A 759 -20.68 -15.86 -74.57
CA ASP A 759 -19.60 -16.91 -74.67
C ASP A 759 -18.34 -16.60 -73.85
N GLY A 760 -18.33 -15.47 -73.16
CA GLY A 760 -17.19 -14.99 -72.38
C GLY A 760 -16.13 -14.20 -73.16
N GLY A 761 -16.22 -14.12 -74.46
CA GLY A 761 -15.36 -13.30 -75.29
C GLY A 761 -15.74 -11.81 -75.25
N LEU A 762 -14.78 -10.92 -75.58
CA LEU A 762 -15.02 -9.52 -75.74
C LEU A 762 -15.36 -9.22 -77.23
N LEU A 763 -16.30 -8.36 -77.44
CA LEU A 763 -16.64 -7.80 -78.74
C LEU A 763 -16.51 -6.29 -78.68
N PHE A 764 -15.67 -5.74 -79.56
CA PHE A 764 -15.47 -4.30 -79.76
C PHE A 764 -16.08 -3.87 -81.09
N GLN A 765 -16.83 -2.77 -81.07
CA GLN A 765 -17.40 -2.13 -82.26
C GLN A 765 -16.83 -0.72 -82.33
N LEU A 766 -16.02 -0.50 -83.37
CA LEU A 766 -15.25 0.71 -83.53
C LEU A 766 -15.56 1.36 -84.92
N THR A 767 -15.55 2.64 -84.93
CA THR A 767 -15.83 3.40 -86.18
C THR A 767 -14.77 4.51 -86.40
N SER A 768 -14.26 4.65 -87.61
CA SER A 768 -13.46 5.78 -88.06
C SER A 768 -13.98 6.33 -89.33
N GLY A 769 -14.73 7.49 -89.31
CA GLY A 769 -15.42 8.01 -90.42
C GLY A 769 -16.41 6.99 -91.00
N THR A 770 -16.21 6.51 -92.26
CA THR A 770 -17.05 5.47 -92.91
C THR A 770 -16.55 4.04 -92.68
N LYS A 771 -15.38 3.85 -91.99
CA LYS A 771 -14.82 2.55 -91.72
C LYS A 771 -15.44 1.97 -90.45
N GLU A 772 -16.02 0.78 -90.46
CA GLU A 772 -16.46 0.00 -89.32
C GLU A 772 -15.43 -1.12 -89.07
N MET A 773 -15.02 -1.33 -87.84
CA MET A 773 -14.14 -2.41 -87.44
C MET A 773 -14.78 -3.17 -86.27
N ARG A 774 -14.82 -4.49 -86.32
CA ARG A 774 -15.25 -5.35 -85.23
C ARG A 774 -14.07 -6.21 -84.81
N MET A 775 -13.78 -6.19 -83.49
CA MET A 775 -12.74 -7.05 -82.96
C MET A 775 -13.40 -8.01 -81.93
N ARG A 776 -12.98 -9.26 -81.93
CA ARG A 776 -13.46 -10.28 -81.02
C ARG A 776 -12.30 -11.07 -80.42
N GLY A 777 -12.46 -11.50 -79.15
CA GLY A 777 -11.43 -12.34 -78.50
C GLY A 777 -11.37 -12.07 -77.01
N THR A 778 -10.20 -12.22 -76.44
CA THR A 778 -9.89 -11.82 -75.05
C THR A 778 -8.97 -10.60 -75.05
N LEU A 779 -8.82 -9.90 -73.92
CA LEU A 779 -7.86 -8.80 -73.80
C LEU A 779 -6.42 -9.24 -74.17
N ALA A 780 -6.13 -10.51 -73.95
CA ALA A 780 -4.81 -11.07 -74.30
C ALA A 780 -4.66 -11.35 -75.81
N SER A 781 -5.77 -11.68 -76.50
CA SER A 781 -5.74 -12.05 -77.92
C SER A 781 -7.04 -11.57 -78.61
N LEU A 782 -6.97 -10.38 -79.22
CA LEU A 782 -8.05 -9.81 -80.02
C LEU A 782 -7.78 -10.09 -81.51
N ARG A 783 -8.86 -10.37 -82.29
CA ARG A 783 -8.78 -10.61 -83.75
C ARG A 783 -9.81 -9.69 -84.39
N VAL A 784 -9.45 -9.14 -85.53
CA VAL A 784 -10.39 -8.36 -86.36
C VAL A 784 -11.34 -9.36 -87.06
N ASP A 785 -12.66 -9.25 -86.87
CA ASP A 785 -13.63 -9.95 -87.67
C ASP A 785 -13.63 -9.36 -89.06
N GLN A 786 -13.22 -10.12 -90.10
CA GLN A 786 -13.30 -9.60 -91.43
C GLN A 786 -14.78 -9.34 -91.76
N PRO A 787 -15.13 -8.20 -92.42
CA PRO A 787 -16.47 -7.97 -92.89
C PRO A 787 -16.79 -9.12 -93.85
N VAL A 788 -17.90 -9.85 -93.59
CA VAL A 788 -18.49 -10.75 -94.58
C VAL A 788 -18.86 -9.92 -95.79
N ALA A 789 -18.06 -10.03 -96.87
CA ALA A 789 -18.37 -9.40 -98.08
C ALA A 789 -19.75 -9.90 -98.57
N GLN A 790 -20.77 -8.99 -98.68
CA GLN A 790 -22.02 -9.22 -99.30
C GLN A 790 -21.82 -9.28 -100.84
#